data_1d46e3b903a7ceec82a4baf93c096878
#
_entry.id   1d46e3b903a7ceec82a4baf93c096878
#
_cell.length_a   1.000
_cell.length_b   1.000
_cell.length_c   1.000
_cell.angle_alpha   90.00
_cell.angle_beta   90.00
_cell.angle_gamma   90.00
#
_symmetry.space_group_name_H-M   'P 1'
#
loop_
_entity.id
_entity.type
_entity.pdbx_description
1 polymer ?
#
loop_
_entity_poly.entity_id
_entity_poly.type
_entity_poly.pdbx_seq_one_letter_code
_entity_poly.pdbx_strand_id
1 'polypeptide(L)'
;MTTTISTEQTQLPLLPLRDVVVFPHMVIPLFVGRPKSIKALEAAMEQGKSIMLAAQKAAAKDEPSADDIYEIGCVANILQMLKLPDGTVKVLVEGAQRARIHHISELDTHFVADLTPIESEAGDESEVEAMRRAIVQQFDQYVKLNKKIPPEILTSLAGIDDAGRLADTIAAHLPLKLEQKQVILEIFNVAKRYEHLLGQLEGELDILQVEKRIRGRVKRQMEKSQREYYLNEQVKAIQKELGEGEEGADLEDLEKKIIAAKMPKEALAKAQNELKKLKLMSPMSAEATVVRNYIDTLLGLPWKKKSKVNNDLSNAEKVLEDDHYGLEKVKERILEYLAVQQRVDKLKAPILCFVGPPGVGKTSLGQSIARATNRKFVRMALGGVRDEAEIRGHRRTYIGSMPGKILQSLAKTGVRNPLFLLDEIDKLGMDFRGDPSSALLEVLDPEQNHTFSDHYVEVDFDLSDVMFVATSNSYNIPPALLDRMEVIRLSGYTEDEKTSIAQRYLLPKQIKNNGLKEDEISVAESAIRDIIRYYTREAGVRSLEREISKICRKVVKMLLLKKQDRKVTVSTKNLDKFLGVRQFDFGVAEKENQVGQVVGLAWTEVGGDLLTIESVAVPGKGGIIRTGTLGDVMKESIEAARTVVRSRAKKLGIKADVFEKSDIHIHVPEGATPKDGPSAGVAMTLAMVSVFTGIPVRADVAMTGEITLRGEVLPIGGLKEKLLAAHRGGIKTVLIPEQNVKDLAEIPDNVKNKLEIVPVRWIDKVLEIALERAPVPLTDEEVAVVDTAVAKPAESNDPTVVKH
;
A
#
# COMPACT_ATOMS: atom_id res chain seq x y z
N MET A 1 51.78 34.85 18.11
CA MET A 1 51.64 33.78 19.12
C MET A 1 50.45 32.93 18.66
N THR A 2 50.78 31.81 18.06
CA THR A 2 49.81 30.82 17.55
C THR A 2 49.29 30.01 18.74
N THR A 3 48.09 30.25 19.13
CA THR A 3 47.39 29.48 20.17
C THR A 3 46.84 28.19 19.53
N THR A 4 47.53 27.10 19.80
CA THR A 4 47.10 25.73 19.47
C THR A 4 45.85 25.42 20.33
N ILE A 5 44.69 25.39 19.71
CA ILE A 5 43.44 24.94 20.36
C ILE A 5 43.51 23.42 20.43
N SER A 6 43.57 22.86 21.64
CA SER A 6 43.47 21.44 21.91
C SER A 6 42.01 20.96 21.56
N THR A 7 41.90 20.13 20.53
CA THR A 7 40.67 19.38 20.23
C THR A 7 40.54 18.25 21.25
N GLU A 8 40.08 18.56 22.49
CA GLU A 8 39.73 17.52 23.46
C GLU A 8 38.40 16.86 23.01
N GLN A 9 38.46 15.59 22.76
CA GLN A 9 37.27 14.75 22.58
C GLN A 9 36.50 14.75 23.92
N THR A 10 35.28 15.18 23.89
CA THR A 10 34.43 15.27 25.08
C THR A 10 33.37 14.16 25.01
N GLN A 11 33.17 13.44 26.11
CA GLN A 11 32.10 12.45 26.23
C GLN A 11 30.88 13.08 26.90
N LEU A 12 29.72 13.04 26.24
CA LEU A 12 28.46 13.52 26.83
C LEU A 12 27.34 12.48 26.65
N PRO A 13 26.39 12.44 27.61
CA PRO A 13 25.16 11.70 27.41
C PRO A 13 24.42 12.20 26.15
N LEU A 14 23.87 11.25 25.35
CA LEU A 14 23.18 11.55 24.10
C LEU A 14 21.68 11.36 24.24
N LEU A 15 20.91 12.35 23.83
CA LEU A 15 19.47 12.31 23.73
C LEU A 15 19.02 12.31 22.26
N PRO A 16 18.54 11.17 21.72
CA PRO A 16 17.98 11.10 20.37
C PRO A 16 16.63 11.81 20.30
N LEU A 17 16.51 12.78 19.38
CA LEU A 17 15.30 13.56 19.14
C LEU A 17 14.53 13.00 17.95
N ARG A 18 13.21 12.79 18.10
CA ARG A 18 12.37 12.13 17.09
C ARG A 18 11.99 13.03 15.91
N ASP A 19 11.58 14.26 16.20
CA ASP A 19 10.88 15.15 15.28
C ASP A 19 11.39 16.60 15.32
N VAL A 20 12.48 16.85 16.02
CA VAL A 20 13.03 18.19 16.16
C VAL A 20 14.54 18.21 15.98
N VAL A 21 15.03 19.25 15.32
CA VAL A 21 16.45 19.62 15.24
C VAL A 21 16.68 20.84 16.11
N VAL A 22 17.63 20.76 17.02
CA VAL A 22 17.98 21.86 17.93
C VAL A 22 19.19 22.61 17.39
N PHE A 23 19.04 23.91 17.22
CA PHE A 23 20.12 24.80 16.79
C PHE A 23 20.81 25.47 18.00
N PRO A 24 22.07 25.91 17.85
CA PRO A 24 22.71 26.77 18.87
C PRO A 24 21.84 27.96 19.24
N HIS A 25 21.86 28.32 20.52
CA HIS A 25 21.07 29.43 21.13
C HIS A 25 19.54 29.25 21.07
N MET A 26 19.03 28.09 20.62
CA MET A 26 17.62 27.77 20.63
C MET A 26 17.20 27.27 22.01
N VAL A 27 16.20 27.91 22.62
CA VAL A 27 15.58 27.42 23.86
C VAL A 27 14.30 26.68 23.53
N ILE A 28 14.21 25.41 23.89
CA ILE A 28 13.08 24.57 23.55
C ILE A 28 12.68 23.64 24.69
N PRO A 29 11.37 23.50 25.01
CA PRO A 29 10.89 22.45 25.89
C PRO A 29 10.77 21.13 25.13
N LEU A 30 11.37 20.06 25.65
CA LEU A 30 11.29 18.71 25.14
C LEU A 30 10.49 17.83 26.09
N PHE A 31 9.67 16.92 25.55
CA PHE A 31 8.96 15.90 26.31
C PHE A 31 9.60 14.55 26.07
N VAL A 32 10.17 13.98 27.11
CA VAL A 32 10.97 12.76 27.03
C VAL A 32 10.28 11.64 27.80
N GLY A 33 9.87 10.59 27.09
CA GLY A 33 9.17 9.44 27.67
C GLY A 33 9.96 8.13 27.63
N ARG A 34 11.03 8.07 26.80
CA ARG A 34 11.82 6.83 26.66
C ARG A 34 12.71 6.60 27.88
N PRO A 35 12.73 5.38 28.45
CA PRO A 35 13.53 5.10 29.64
C PRO A 35 15.04 5.42 29.48
N LYS A 36 15.65 5.02 28.37
CA LYS A 36 17.06 5.33 28.04
C LYS A 36 17.32 6.84 27.94
N SER A 37 16.39 7.57 27.34
CA SER A 37 16.47 9.03 27.18
C SER A 37 16.32 9.77 28.52
N ILE A 38 15.45 9.27 29.41
CA ILE A 38 15.31 9.82 30.77
C ILE A 38 16.59 9.60 31.56
N LYS A 39 17.21 8.43 31.43
CA LYS A 39 18.49 8.11 32.08
C LYS A 39 19.64 8.97 31.56
N ALA A 40 19.67 9.27 30.25
CA ALA A 40 20.63 10.19 29.67
C ALA A 40 20.49 11.62 30.29
N LEU A 41 19.27 12.09 30.50
CA LEU A 41 19.01 13.38 31.16
C LEU A 41 19.45 13.37 32.63
N GLU A 42 19.17 12.30 33.37
CA GLU A 42 19.63 12.14 34.77
C GLU A 42 21.16 12.16 34.84
N ALA A 43 21.84 11.39 33.99
CA ALA A 43 23.29 11.37 33.89
C ALA A 43 23.90 12.74 33.54
N ALA A 44 23.27 13.45 32.58
CA ALA A 44 23.70 14.81 32.23
C ALA A 44 23.55 15.82 33.40
N MET A 45 22.48 15.69 34.17
CA MET A 45 22.27 16.53 35.37
C MET A 45 23.34 16.34 36.45
N GLU A 46 23.88 15.12 36.55
CA GLU A 46 24.97 14.79 37.48
C GLU A 46 26.36 15.25 36.96
N GLN A 47 26.54 15.27 35.63
CA GLN A 47 27.84 15.55 34.94
C GLN A 47 28.00 17.00 34.44
N GLY A 48 27.31 17.98 35.02
CA GLY A 48 27.51 19.39 34.67
C GLY A 48 26.43 19.99 33.79
N LYS A 49 25.26 19.35 33.62
CA LYS A 49 24.05 19.81 32.89
C LYS A 49 24.20 19.96 31.39
N SER A 50 25.27 19.45 30.79
CA SER A 50 25.48 19.46 29.35
C SER A 50 25.04 18.10 28.76
N ILE A 51 24.35 18.12 27.63
CA ILE A 51 23.85 16.94 26.95
C ILE A 51 23.99 17.11 25.44
N MET A 52 24.30 16.01 24.72
CA MET A 52 24.28 16.01 23.25
C MET A 52 22.87 15.72 22.73
N LEU A 53 22.36 16.60 21.87
CA LEU A 53 21.09 16.44 21.20
C LEU A 53 21.33 16.14 19.71
N ALA A 54 20.82 15.02 19.21
CA ALA A 54 20.91 14.67 17.80
C ALA A 54 19.56 14.12 17.29
N ALA A 55 19.17 14.50 16.08
CA ALA A 55 17.93 14.06 15.49
C ALA A 55 18.04 12.61 14.98
N GLN A 56 16.91 11.91 14.94
CA GLN A 56 16.80 10.58 14.31
C GLN A 56 16.57 10.73 12.81
N LYS A 57 17.18 9.85 12.00
CA LYS A 57 16.98 9.76 10.55
C LYS A 57 15.56 9.29 10.19
N ALA A 58 14.92 8.49 11.05
CA ALA A 58 13.56 7.99 10.85
C ALA A 58 12.72 8.19 12.11
N ALA A 59 11.75 9.09 12.05
CA ALA A 59 10.86 9.42 13.17
C ALA A 59 9.97 8.26 13.63
N ALA A 60 9.70 7.27 12.76
CA ALA A 60 8.83 6.13 13.05
C ALA A 60 9.46 5.05 13.95
N LYS A 61 10.79 5.09 14.17
CA LYS A 61 11.50 4.09 14.97
C LYS A 61 11.49 4.45 16.45
N ASP A 62 10.82 3.64 17.27
CA ASP A 62 10.69 3.93 18.69
C ASP A 62 11.99 3.73 19.48
N GLU A 63 12.78 2.73 19.13
CA GLU A 63 14.11 2.48 19.69
C GLU A 63 15.18 2.64 18.62
N PRO A 64 15.81 3.83 18.49
CA PRO A 64 16.87 4.05 17.52
C PRO A 64 18.15 3.34 17.93
N SER A 65 18.85 2.76 16.97
CA SER A 65 20.24 2.32 17.10
C SER A 65 21.19 3.48 16.80
N ALA A 66 22.49 3.31 17.02
CA ALA A 66 23.48 4.31 16.71
C ALA A 66 23.44 4.78 15.24
N ASP A 67 23.17 3.88 14.29
CA ASP A 67 23.10 4.16 12.86
C ASP A 67 21.87 5.00 12.46
N ASP A 68 20.84 5.02 13.28
CA ASP A 68 19.60 5.77 13.05
C ASP A 68 19.70 7.23 13.47
N ILE A 69 20.81 7.67 14.04
CA ILE A 69 21.03 9.03 14.55
C ILE A 69 21.92 9.79 13.58
N TYR A 70 21.68 11.08 13.41
CA TYR A 70 22.55 11.93 12.61
C TYR A 70 23.88 12.19 13.32
N GLU A 71 24.97 12.26 12.54
CA GLU A 71 26.32 12.47 13.06
C GLU A 71 26.56 13.90 13.57
N ILE A 72 25.79 14.86 13.06
CA ILE A 72 25.87 16.25 13.49
C ILE A 72 24.65 16.59 14.35
N GLY A 73 24.91 17.13 15.51
CA GLY A 73 23.89 17.60 16.44
C GLY A 73 24.31 18.88 17.17
N CYS A 74 23.65 19.15 18.26
CA CYS A 74 23.91 20.32 19.09
C CYS A 74 24.15 19.90 20.54
N VAL A 75 25.27 20.33 21.13
CA VAL A 75 25.48 20.28 22.58
C VAL A 75 24.53 21.30 23.21
N ALA A 76 23.79 20.90 24.20
CA ALA A 76 22.81 21.76 24.86
C ALA A 76 22.99 21.74 26.38
N ASN A 77 22.61 22.84 27.02
CA ASN A 77 22.57 22.97 28.47
C ASN A 77 21.13 22.74 28.98
N ILE A 78 20.99 21.95 30.03
CA ILE A 78 19.72 21.71 30.68
C ILE A 78 19.42 22.87 31.63
N LEU A 79 18.41 23.70 31.28
CA LEU A 79 17.99 24.83 32.10
C LEU A 79 17.05 24.41 33.23
N GLN A 80 16.09 23.55 32.93
CA GLN A 80 15.08 23.08 33.89
C GLN A 80 14.61 21.66 33.48
N MET A 81 14.39 20.83 34.50
CA MET A 81 13.84 19.47 34.32
C MET A 81 12.68 19.28 35.31
N LEU A 82 11.52 18.80 34.82
CA LEU A 82 10.33 18.54 35.60
C LEU A 82 9.79 17.13 35.29
N LYS A 83 9.70 16.27 36.28
CA LYS A 83 9.07 14.96 36.15
C LYS A 83 7.54 15.11 36.25
N LEU A 84 6.82 14.58 35.27
CA LEU A 84 5.37 14.60 35.19
C LEU A 84 4.76 13.35 35.82
N PRO A 85 3.48 13.40 36.28
CA PRO A 85 2.84 12.26 36.94
C PRO A 85 2.68 11.02 36.07
N ASP A 86 2.69 11.15 34.75
CA ASP A 86 2.62 10.08 33.76
C ASP A 86 3.96 9.35 33.50
N GLY A 87 5.02 9.75 34.22
CA GLY A 87 6.36 9.22 34.07
C GLY A 87 7.20 9.85 32.97
N THR A 88 6.64 10.80 32.18
CA THR A 88 7.42 11.59 31.22
C THR A 88 8.20 12.70 31.90
N VAL A 89 9.29 13.14 31.29
CA VAL A 89 10.10 14.26 31.78
C VAL A 89 9.98 15.42 30.79
N LYS A 90 9.51 16.57 31.30
CA LYS A 90 9.60 17.82 30.57
C LYS A 90 10.92 18.48 30.89
N VAL A 91 11.75 18.67 29.88
CA VAL A 91 13.06 19.33 30.04
C VAL A 91 13.13 20.57 29.15
N LEU A 92 13.61 21.67 29.74
CA LEU A 92 13.92 22.89 28.98
C LEU A 92 15.41 22.89 28.70
N VAL A 93 15.78 22.91 27.44
CA VAL A 93 17.17 22.91 26.99
C VAL A 93 17.49 24.14 26.18
N GLU A 94 18.74 24.58 26.26
CA GLU A 94 19.30 25.65 25.44
C GLU A 94 20.47 25.09 24.63
N GLY A 95 20.39 25.13 23.30
CA GLY A 95 21.49 24.77 22.43
C GLY A 95 22.70 25.66 22.67
N ALA A 96 23.86 25.07 22.84
CA ALA A 96 25.11 25.79 23.04
C ALA A 96 25.93 25.89 21.75
N GLN A 97 26.38 24.75 21.20
CA GLN A 97 27.24 24.71 20.02
C GLN A 97 27.02 23.42 19.22
N ARG A 98 27.35 23.46 17.92
CA ARG A 98 27.36 22.29 17.08
C ARG A 98 28.47 21.33 17.50
N ALA A 99 28.18 20.03 17.32
CA ALA A 99 29.21 19.02 17.54
C ALA A 99 29.02 17.85 16.57
N ARG A 100 30.16 17.25 16.22
CA ARG A 100 30.20 16.02 15.44
C ARG A 100 30.33 14.84 16.38
N ILE A 101 29.53 13.87 16.20
CA ILE A 101 29.56 12.57 16.90
C ILE A 101 30.50 11.66 16.11
N HIS A 102 31.51 11.13 16.74
CA HIS A 102 32.46 10.17 16.15
C HIS A 102 32.08 8.73 16.47
N HIS A 103 31.61 8.53 17.69
CA HIS A 103 31.20 7.21 18.16
C HIS A 103 30.04 7.33 19.14
N ILE A 104 29.08 6.43 19.03
CA ILE A 104 28.00 6.31 20.01
C ILE A 104 28.16 5.00 20.74
N SER A 105 28.37 5.09 22.03
CA SER A 105 28.43 3.94 22.93
C SER A 105 27.08 3.72 23.56
N GLU A 106 26.53 2.54 23.39
CA GLU A 106 25.28 2.14 24.02
C GLU A 106 25.60 1.47 25.37
N LEU A 107 25.37 2.21 26.46
CA LEU A 107 25.39 1.65 27.80
C LEU A 107 24.06 0.99 28.10
N ASP A 108 24.04 0.05 29.06
CA ASP A 108 22.79 -0.62 29.47
C ASP A 108 21.68 0.38 29.87
N THR A 109 22.06 1.57 30.32
CA THR A 109 21.15 2.61 30.82
C THR A 109 20.84 3.70 29.82
N HIS A 110 21.78 4.18 29.00
CA HIS A 110 21.62 5.30 28.07
C HIS A 110 22.73 5.34 27.00
N PHE A 111 22.57 6.21 26.02
CA PHE A 111 23.59 6.46 25.00
C PHE A 111 24.60 7.51 25.48
N VAL A 112 25.86 7.31 25.15
CA VAL A 112 26.94 8.26 25.36
C VAL A 112 27.61 8.50 24.01
N ALA A 113 27.86 9.75 23.68
CA ALA A 113 28.53 10.15 22.43
C ALA A 113 29.90 10.72 22.68
N ASP A 114 30.91 10.20 21.94
CA ASP A 114 32.20 10.84 21.77
C ASP A 114 32.09 11.93 20.72
N LEU A 115 32.30 13.15 21.07
CA LEU A 115 32.05 14.28 20.20
C LEU A 115 33.20 15.27 20.15
N THR A 116 33.27 16.01 19.06
CA THR A 116 34.13 17.18 18.88
C THR A 116 33.25 18.39 18.56
N PRO A 117 33.36 19.47 19.33
CA PRO A 117 32.70 20.73 19.02
C PRO A 117 33.13 21.27 17.67
N ILE A 118 32.21 21.87 16.94
CA ILE A 118 32.43 22.49 15.64
C ILE A 118 32.12 23.97 15.73
N GLU A 119 33.09 24.79 15.41
CA GLU A 119 32.90 26.24 15.27
C GLU A 119 32.34 26.57 13.88
N SER A 120 31.54 27.60 13.80
CA SER A 120 31.05 28.10 12.51
C SER A 120 32.20 28.79 11.76
N GLU A 121 32.39 28.42 10.50
CA GLU A 121 33.37 29.06 9.64
C GLU A 121 32.88 30.45 9.22
N ALA A 122 33.60 31.51 9.56
CA ALA A 122 33.32 32.84 9.06
C ALA A 122 33.55 32.88 7.54
N GLY A 123 32.58 33.28 6.75
CA GLY A 123 32.74 33.55 5.32
C GLY A 123 33.40 34.91 5.05
N ASP A 124 33.45 35.35 3.79
CA ASP A 124 33.84 36.72 3.47
C ASP A 124 32.89 37.73 4.17
N GLU A 125 33.45 38.65 4.95
CA GLU A 125 32.69 39.54 5.81
C GLU A 125 31.74 40.43 5.03
N SER A 126 32.10 40.87 3.85
CA SER A 126 31.28 41.68 2.96
C SER A 126 30.13 40.86 2.33
N GLU A 127 30.36 39.62 1.96
CA GLU A 127 29.36 38.70 1.42
C GLU A 127 28.35 38.31 2.50
N VAL A 128 28.83 37.96 3.70
CA VAL A 128 27.98 37.61 4.84
C VAL A 128 27.09 38.75 5.25
N GLU A 129 27.60 39.99 5.29
CA GLU A 129 26.78 41.16 5.63
C GLU A 129 25.73 41.49 4.56
N ALA A 130 26.05 41.29 3.26
CA ALA A 130 25.07 41.47 2.19
C ALA A 130 23.94 40.45 2.30
N MET A 131 24.29 39.17 2.52
CA MET A 131 23.31 38.06 2.72
C MET A 131 22.50 38.26 4.00
N ARG A 132 23.12 38.75 5.08
CA ARG A 132 22.43 39.10 6.33
C ARG A 132 21.30 40.09 6.10
N ARG A 133 21.54 41.14 5.35
CA ARG A 133 20.50 42.13 5.02
C ARG A 133 19.39 41.54 4.17
N ALA A 134 19.76 40.72 3.19
CA ALA A 134 18.79 40.05 2.31
C ALA A 134 17.89 39.10 3.08
N ILE A 135 18.45 38.25 3.96
CA ILE A 135 17.65 37.29 4.72
C ILE A 135 16.74 37.93 5.75
N VAL A 136 17.19 38.99 6.41
CA VAL A 136 16.36 39.75 7.36
C VAL A 136 15.18 40.38 6.63
N GLN A 137 15.42 40.95 5.44
CA GLN A 137 14.35 41.52 4.62
C GLN A 137 13.35 40.49 4.13
N GLN A 138 13.81 39.33 3.67
CA GLN A 138 12.92 38.26 3.24
C GLN A 138 12.15 37.65 4.42
N PHE A 139 12.80 37.48 5.56
CA PHE A 139 12.14 36.99 6.78
C PHE A 139 11.10 37.97 7.31
N ASP A 140 11.33 39.27 7.23
CA ASP A 140 10.32 40.29 7.54
C ASP A 140 9.09 40.17 6.64
N GLN A 141 9.29 39.95 5.33
CA GLN A 141 8.18 39.67 4.41
C GLN A 141 7.44 38.38 4.77
N TYR A 142 8.18 37.32 5.14
CA TYR A 142 7.62 36.04 5.55
C TYR A 142 6.74 36.18 6.81
N VAL A 143 7.23 36.86 7.85
CA VAL A 143 6.47 37.11 9.08
C VAL A 143 5.20 37.94 8.80
N LYS A 144 5.29 38.94 7.92
CA LYS A 144 4.11 39.74 7.53
C LYS A 144 3.03 38.96 6.82
N LEU A 145 3.41 37.92 6.09
CA LEU A 145 2.49 37.01 5.37
C LEU A 145 2.00 35.86 6.24
N ASN A 146 2.83 35.38 7.15
CA ASN A 146 2.55 34.23 8.03
C ASN A 146 2.04 34.69 9.40
N LYS A 147 0.73 34.73 9.58
CA LYS A 147 0.09 35.13 10.84
C LYS A 147 0.36 34.21 12.04
N LYS A 148 1.03 33.09 11.87
CA LYS A 148 1.36 32.13 12.95
C LYS A 148 2.61 32.56 13.73
N ILE A 149 3.43 33.45 13.19
CA ILE A 149 4.67 33.91 13.82
C ILE A 149 4.41 35.28 14.45
N PRO A 150 4.69 35.43 15.75
CA PRO A 150 4.53 36.71 16.42
C PRO A 150 5.50 37.77 15.85
N PRO A 151 5.04 39.02 15.62
CA PRO A 151 5.89 40.09 15.07
C PRO A 151 7.08 40.45 15.98
N GLU A 152 7.00 40.15 17.28
CA GLU A 152 8.05 40.45 18.28
C GLU A 152 9.38 39.74 17.95
N ILE A 153 9.32 38.67 17.16
CA ILE A 153 10.51 37.94 16.70
C ILE A 153 11.42 38.84 15.86
N LEU A 154 10.87 39.74 15.06
CA LEU A 154 11.65 40.68 14.25
C LEU A 154 12.50 41.60 15.13
N THR A 155 11.95 42.05 16.26
CA THR A 155 12.68 42.87 17.23
C THR A 155 13.81 42.12 17.90
N SER A 156 13.59 40.84 18.19
CA SER A 156 14.61 39.98 18.77
C SER A 156 15.74 39.70 17.78
N LEU A 157 15.43 39.51 16.48
CA LEU A 157 16.45 39.30 15.43
C LEU A 157 17.30 40.54 15.17
N ALA A 158 16.71 41.72 15.27
CA ALA A 158 17.42 43.00 15.07
C ALA A 158 18.52 43.25 16.13
N GLY A 159 18.46 42.60 17.28
CA GLY A 159 19.46 42.65 18.34
C GLY A 159 20.53 41.56 18.27
N ILE A 160 20.59 40.76 17.22
CA ILE A 160 21.59 39.69 17.06
C ILE A 160 22.69 40.14 16.11
N ASP A 161 23.89 40.40 16.66
CA ASP A 161 25.06 40.83 15.88
C ASP A 161 25.80 39.65 15.22
N ASP A 162 25.79 38.49 15.87
CA ASP A 162 26.46 37.28 15.37
C ASP A 162 25.68 36.70 14.20
N ALA A 163 26.35 36.56 13.04
CA ALA A 163 25.74 36.11 11.79
C ALA A 163 25.32 34.61 11.86
N GLY A 164 26.11 33.79 12.53
CA GLY A 164 25.80 32.37 12.71
C GLY A 164 24.56 32.17 13.58
N ARG A 165 24.48 32.92 14.69
CA ARG A 165 23.33 32.94 15.59
C ARG A 165 22.06 33.44 14.92
N LEU A 166 22.17 34.47 14.07
CA LEU A 166 21.03 34.98 13.31
C LEU A 166 20.49 33.92 12.33
N ALA A 167 21.37 33.24 11.60
CA ALA A 167 20.98 32.18 10.70
C ALA A 167 20.25 31.02 11.43
N ASP A 168 20.78 30.59 12.57
CA ASP A 168 20.21 29.53 13.38
C ASP A 168 18.85 29.92 13.99
N THR A 169 18.69 31.15 14.42
CA THR A 169 17.43 31.67 14.92
C THR A 169 16.35 31.68 13.83
N ILE A 170 16.68 32.14 12.63
CA ILE A 170 15.74 32.12 11.49
C ILE A 170 15.37 30.66 11.13
N ALA A 171 16.34 29.76 11.05
CA ALA A 171 16.11 28.32 10.75
C ALA A 171 15.16 27.66 11.76
N ALA A 172 15.27 28.01 13.04
CA ALA A 172 14.40 27.51 14.09
C ALA A 172 12.93 27.88 13.89
N HIS A 173 12.66 29.07 13.35
CA HIS A 173 11.30 29.62 13.16
C HIS A 173 10.66 29.26 11.81
N LEU A 174 11.41 28.68 10.87
CA LEU A 174 10.86 28.22 9.60
C LEU A 174 10.16 26.83 9.76
N PRO A 175 9.01 26.60 9.12
CA PRO A 175 8.27 25.35 9.18
C PRO A 175 8.84 24.27 8.26
N LEU A 176 10.16 24.14 8.24
CA LEU A 176 10.88 23.19 7.43
C LEU A 176 10.76 21.77 7.98
N LYS A 177 10.83 20.76 7.10
CA LYS A 177 10.93 19.36 7.48
C LYS A 177 12.21 19.08 8.25
N LEU A 178 12.21 17.97 9.03
CA LEU A 178 13.35 17.59 9.85
C LEU A 178 14.64 17.48 9.02
N GLU A 179 14.58 16.82 7.86
CA GLU A 179 15.74 16.63 6.99
C GLU A 179 16.30 17.97 6.48
N GLN A 180 15.45 18.91 6.16
CA GLN A 180 15.85 20.25 5.70
C GLN A 180 16.50 21.06 6.84
N LYS A 181 15.96 20.97 8.06
CA LYS A 181 16.58 21.58 9.25
C LYS A 181 17.92 20.94 9.58
N GLN A 182 18.03 19.64 9.42
CA GLN A 182 19.28 18.92 9.63
C GLN A 182 20.37 19.35 8.64
N VAL A 183 20.04 19.50 7.36
CA VAL A 183 20.98 20.04 6.35
C VAL A 183 21.50 21.42 6.76
N ILE A 184 20.63 22.30 7.28
CA ILE A 184 21.05 23.64 7.75
C ILE A 184 21.98 23.51 8.97
N LEU A 185 21.74 22.57 9.87
CA LEU A 185 22.63 22.33 11.01
C LEU A 185 24.01 21.86 10.57
N GLU A 186 24.10 21.07 9.50
CA GLU A 186 25.32 20.50 8.93
C GLU A 186 26.14 21.49 8.10
N ILE A 187 25.59 22.65 7.74
CA ILE A 187 26.34 23.69 7.02
C ILE A 187 27.11 24.54 8.03
N PHE A 188 28.45 24.37 8.10
CA PHE A 188 29.32 25.08 9.05
C PHE A 188 29.71 26.46 8.57
N ASN A 189 29.84 26.66 7.25
CA ASN A 189 30.13 27.95 6.67
C ASN A 189 28.91 28.85 6.69
N VAL A 190 29.04 30.03 7.31
CA VAL A 190 27.90 30.96 7.56
C VAL A 190 27.32 31.52 6.25
N ALA A 191 28.17 31.84 5.27
CA ALA A 191 27.69 32.37 3.98
C ALA A 191 26.84 31.31 3.24
N LYS A 192 27.32 30.05 3.14
CA LYS A 192 26.56 28.94 2.54
C LYS A 192 25.27 28.64 3.29
N ARG A 193 25.26 28.80 4.61
CA ARG A 193 24.06 28.63 5.43
C ARG A 193 23.02 29.69 5.10
N TYR A 194 23.43 30.95 4.93
CA TYR A 194 22.55 32.04 4.50
C TYR A 194 22.02 31.80 3.08
N GLU A 195 22.88 31.40 2.14
CA GLU A 195 22.46 31.06 0.77
C GLU A 195 21.36 29.97 0.78
N HIS A 196 21.59 28.89 1.54
CA HIS A 196 20.61 27.81 1.66
C HIS A 196 19.32 28.27 2.30
N LEU A 197 19.38 29.09 3.37
CA LEU A 197 18.21 29.65 4.04
C LEU A 197 17.42 30.61 3.14
N LEU A 198 18.11 31.43 2.35
CA LEU A 198 17.47 32.31 1.38
C LEU A 198 16.65 31.53 0.37
N GLY A 199 17.21 30.46 -0.18
CA GLY A 199 16.48 29.57 -1.09
C GLY A 199 15.25 28.90 -0.45
N GLN A 200 15.36 28.43 0.79
CA GLN A 200 14.21 27.86 1.51
C GLN A 200 13.14 28.91 1.81
N LEU A 201 13.55 30.10 2.21
CA LEU A 201 12.65 31.19 2.54
C LEU A 201 11.91 31.74 1.31
N GLU A 202 12.57 31.79 0.15
CA GLU A 202 11.95 32.15 -1.13
C GLU A 202 10.85 31.17 -1.50
N GLY A 203 11.11 29.85 -1.40
CA GLY A 203 10.11 28.82 -1.63
C GLY A 203 8.88 28.95 -0.71
N GLU A 204 9.08 29.23 0.57
CA GLU A 204 7.99 29.43 1.53
C GLU A 204 7.20 30.73 1.26
N LEU A 205 7.87 31.78 0.82
CA LEU A 205 7.22 33.05 0.43
C LEU A 205 6.33 32.86 -0.80
N ASP A 206 6.78 32.11 -1.79
CA ASP A 206 6.00 31.80 -2.98
C ASP A 206 4.73 31.03 -2.64
N ILE A 207 4.82 30.04 -1.76
CA ILE A 207 3.66 29.27 -1.28
C ILE A 207 2.65 30.21 -0.60
N LEU A 208 3.10 31.05 0.32
CA LEU A 208 2.23 32.00 1.04
C LEU A 208 1.58 33.01 0.11
N GLN A 209 2.29 33.49 -0.92
CA GLN A 209 1.72 34.37 -1.93
C GLN A 209 0.63 33.71 -2.76
N VAL A 210 0.83 32.44 -3.15
CA VAL A 210 -0.18 31.63 -3.84
C VAL A 210 -1.41 31.42 -2.94
N GLU A 211 -1.22 31.06 -1.67
CA GLU A 211 -2.31 30.95 -0.71
C GLU A 211 -3.10 32.24 -0.57
N LYS A 212 -2.43 33.36 -0.44
CA LYS A 212 -3.06 34.68 -0.35
C LYS A 212 -3.89 35.02 -1.61
N ARG A 213 -3.36 34.64 -2.79
CA ARG A 213 -4.05 34.81 -4.08
C ARG A 213 -5.31 33.95 -4.17
N ILE A 214 -5.21 32.68 -3.72
CA ILE A 214 -6.36 31.76 -3.66
C ILE A 214 -7.42 32.31 -2.68
N ARG A 215 -7.03 32.65 -1.46
CA ARG A 215 -7.96 33.22 -0.47
C ARG A 215 -8.62 34.53 -0.97
N GLY A 216 -7.86 35.37 -1.66
CA GLY A 216 -8.39 36.59 -2.28
C GLY A 216 -9.38 36.30 -3.43
N ARG A 217 -9.17 35.21 -4.17
CA ARG A 217 -10.10 34.74 -5.23
C ARG A 217 -11.39 34.20 -4.62
N VAL A 218 -11.26 33.35 -3.61
CA VAL A 218 -12.40 32.77 -2.86
C VAL A 218 -13.20 33.86 -2.18
N LYS A 219 -12.55 34.85 -1.53
CA LYS A 219 -13.23 35.96 -0.90
C LYS A 219 -14.01 36.80 -1.91
N ARG A 220 -13.43 37.13 -3.06
CA ARG A 220 -14.13 37.86 -4.14
C ARG A 220 -15.30 37.10 -4.71
N GLN A 221 -15.18 35.76 -4.79
CA GLN A 221 -16.26 34.89 -5.27
C GLN A 221 -17.39 34.80 -4.23
N MET A 222 -17.06 34.76 -2.94
CA MET A 222 -18.05 34.86 -1.84
C MET A 222 -18.75 36.24 -1.81
N GLU A 223 -17.98 37.31 -1.94
CA GLU A 223 -18.52 38.66 -1.99
C GLU A 223 -19.44 38.89 -3.21
N LYS A 224 -19.09 38.27 -4.36
CA LYS A 224 -19.95 38.27 -5.56
C LYS A 224 -21.23 37.49 -5.30
N SER A 225 -21.12 36.28 -4.71
CA SER A 225 -22.29 35.48 -4.36
C SER A 225 -23.15 36.12 -3.29
N GLN A 226 -22.58 36.78 -2.29
CA GLN A 226 -23.32 37.57 -1.30
C GLN A 226 -24.04 38.78 -1.94
N ARG A 227 -23.40 39.45 -2.91
CA ARG A 227 -24.02 40.58 -3.62
C ARG A 227 -25.13 40.11 -4.53
N GLU A 228 -24.97 39.00 -5.24
CA GLU A 228 -26.04 38.36 -6.02
C GLU A 228 -27.19 37.87 -5.11
N TYR A 229 -26.85 37.32 -3.95
CA TYR A 229 -27.82 36.99 -2.92
C TYR A 229 -28.59 38.22 -2.40
N TYR A 230 -27.89 39.29 -2.08
CA TYR A 230 -28.51 40.54 -1.59
C TYR A 230 -29.40 41.21 -2.64
N LEU A 231 -28.99 41.18 -3.91
CA LEU A 231 -29.83 41.67 -5.03
C LEU A 231 -31.05 40.79 -5.24
N ASN A 232 -30.90 39.44 -5.15
CA ASN A 232 -32.02 38.53 -5.23
C ASN A 232 -32.98 38.71 -4.05
N GLU A 233 -32.47 39.04 -2.84
CA GLU A 233 -33.31 39.30 -1.71
C GLU A 233 -34.03 40.64 -1.80
N GLN A 234 -33.39 41.68 -2.36
CA GLN A 234 -34.10 42.93 -2.69
C GLN A 234 -35.19 42.68 -3.73
N VAL A 235 -34.96 41.85 -4.74
CA VAL A 235 -35.96 41.45 -5.71
C VAL A 235 -37.08 40.67 -5.03
N LYS A 236 -36.78 39.75 -4.09
CA LYS A 236 -37.81 39.06 -3.30
C LYS A 236 -38.59 39.99 -2.35
N ALA A 237 -37.91 40.95 -1.70
CA ALA A 237 -38.57 41.90 -0.84
C ALA A 237 -39.53 42.80 -1.66
N ILE A 238 -39.11 43.23 -2.84
CA ILE A 238 -39.96 44.00 -3.77
C ILE A 238 -41.13 43.12 -4.27
N GLN A 239 -40.87 41.82 -4.56
CA GLN A 239 -41.95 40.89 -4.93
C GLN A 239 -42.92 40.65 -3.77
N LYS A 240 -42.44 40.60 -2.52
CA LYS A 240 -43.26 40.49 -1.30
C LYS A 240 -44.12 41.75 -1.02
N GLU A 241 -43.62 42.93 -1.34
CA GLU A 241 -44.41 44.17 -1.26
C GLU A 241 -45.41 44.29 -2.40
N LEU A 242 -45.17 43.63 -3.53
CA LEU A 242 -46.11 43.58 -4.65
C LEU A 242 -47.20 42.47 -4.48
N GLY A 243 -47.18 41.74 -3.35
CA GLY A 243 -48.24 40.83 -2.90
C GLY A 243 -48.35 39.56 -3.79
N GLU A 244 -47.71 38.49 -3.31
CA GLU A 244 -48.30 37.16 -3.24
C GLU A 244 -47.29 36.09 -2.86
N GLY A 245 -47.60 35.31 -1.91
CA GLY A 245 -46.97 34.31 -1.18
C GLY A 245 -46.40 33.12 -1.94
N GLU A 246 -45.22 33.19 -2.63
CA GLU A 246 -44.47 32.01 -3.08
C GLU A 246 -43.81 31.23 -1.92
N GLU A 247 -43.42 31.90 -0.84
CA GLU A 247 -42.83 31.22 0.31
C GLU A 247 -43.83 30.41 1.13
N GLY A 248 -45.07 30.83 1.25
CA GLY A 248 -46.12 30.06 1.90
C GLY A 248 -46.50 28.81 1.07
N ALA A 249 -46.55 28.94 -0.23
CA ALA A 249 -46.81 27.82 -1.16
C ALA A 249 -45.67 26.80 -1.14
N ASP A 250 -44.42 27.25 -1.02
CA ASP A 250 -43.24 26.35 -0.98
C ASP A 250 -43.18 25.51 0.32
N LEU A 251 -43.54 26.08 1.47
CA LEU A 251 -43.66 25.37 2.75
C LEU A 251 -44.85 24.41 2.79
N GLU A 252 -46.02 24.77 2.18
CA GLU A 252 -47.12 23.86 2.03
C GLU A 252 -46.82 22.72 1.06
N ASP A 253 -46.11 22.97 -0.01
CA ASP A 253 -45.65 21.97 -0.95
C ASP A 253 -44.62 21.01 -0.32
N LEU A 254 -43.77 21.52 0.57
CA LEU A 254 -42.83 20.71 1.36
C LEU A 254 -43.60 19.77 2.30
N GLU A 255 -44.67 20.26 2.94
CA GLU A 255 -45.55 19.45 3.81
C GLU A 255 -46.23 18.35 3.03
N LYS A 256 -46.77 18.65 1.82
CA LYS A 256 -47.39 17.65 0.93
C LYS A 256 -46.36 16.59 0.50
N LYS A 257 -45.12 16.99 0.17
CA LYS A 257 -44.01 16.08 -0.18
C LYS A 257 -43.62 15.16 0.99
N ILE A 258 -43.58 15.69 2.22
CA ILE A 258 -43.30 14.91 3.42
C ILE A 258 -44.33 13.80 3.63
N ILE A 259 -45.61 14.11 3.45
CA ILE A 259 -46.69 13.14 3.57
C ILE A 259 -46.63 12.12 2.42
N ALA A 260 -46.39 12.59 1.19
CA ALA A 260 -46.29 11.74 0.00
C ALA A 260 -45.09 10.80 0.01
N ALA A 261 -44.01 11.12 0.70
CA ALA A 261 -42.79 10.31 0.78
C ALA A 261 -42.94 8.96 1.51
N LYS A 262 -44.09 8.77 2.22
CA LYS A 262 -44.44 7.51 2.94
C LYS A 262 -43.31 7.03 3.87
N MET A 263 -42.71 7.96 4.61
CA MET A 263 -41.67 7.67 5.59
C MET A 263 -42.20 6.79 6.74
N PRO A 264 -41.34 6.05 7.44
CA PRO A 264 -41.62 5.44 8.73
C PRO A 264 -42.16 6.47 9.74
N LYS A 265 -42.90 6.01 10.78
CA LYS A 265 -43.49 6.91 11.78
C LYS A 265 -42.49 7.85 12.43
N GLU A 266 -41.34 7.36 12.77
CA GLU A 266 -40.26 8.10 13.40
C GLU A 266 -39.68 9.19 12.47
N ALA A 267 -39.30 8.82 11.25
CA ALA A 267 -38.80 9.75 10.23
C ALA A 267 -39.84 10.82 9.88
N LEU A 268 -41.12 10.43 9.77
CA LEU A 268 -42.20 11.38 9.52
C LEU A 268 -42.38 12.36 10.66
N ALA A 269 -42.37 11.91 11.92
CA ALA A 269 -42.49 12.78 13.08
C ALA A 269 -41.31 13.76 13.14
N LYS A 270 -40.09 13.29 12.86
CA LYS A 270 -38.88 14.12 12.84
C LYS A 270 -38.94 15.16 11.71
N ALA A 271 -39.29 14.77 10.49
CA ALA A 271 -39.47 15.67 9.36
C ALA A 271 -40.53 16.75 9.63
N GLN A 272 -41.68 16.38 10.22
CA GLN A 272 -42.70 17.32 10.64
C GLN A 272 -42.26 18.30 11.72
N ASN A 273 -41.47 17.83 12.71
CA ASN A 273 -40.91 18.69 13.74
C ASN A 273 -39.92 19.70 13.18
N GLU A 274 -39.03 19.26 12.29
CA GLU A 274 -38.11 20.14 11.62
C GLU A 274 -38.83 21.12 10.68
N LEU A 275 -39.90 20.71 10.00
CA LEU A 275 -40.72 21.62 9.21
C LEU A 275 -41.41 22.69 10.08
N LYS A 276 -41.91 22.31 11.29
CA LYS A 276 -42.43 23.27 12.26
C LYS A 276 -41.40 24.29 12.67
N LYS A 277 -40.17 23.87 12.94
CA LYS A 277 -39.04 24.77 13.25
C LYS A 277 -38.76 25.69 12.06
N LEU A 278 -38.72 25.16 10.84
CA LEU A 278 -38.46 25.91 9.62
C LEU A 278 -39.53 27.04 9.40
N LYS A 279 -40.82 26.73 9.70
CA LYS A 279 -41.91 27.72 9.63
C LYS A 279 -41.74 28.88 10.60
N LEU A 280 -40.99 28.67 11.71
CA LEU A 280 -40.75 29.69 12.74
C LEU A 280 -39.43 30.46 12.54
N MET A 281 -38.54 29.98 11.65
CA MET A 281 -37.25 30.58 11.38
C MET A 281 -37.33 31.65 10.30
N SER A 282 -36.46 32.64 10.39
CA SER A 282 -36.27 33.57 9.29
C SER A 282 -35.70 32.82 8.07
N PRO A 283 -36.31 32.93 6.88
CA PRO A 283 -35.83 32.28 5.66
C PRO A 283 -34.36 32.59 5.31
N MET A 284 -33.87 33.74 5.77
CA MET A 284 -32.53 34.23 5.55
C MET A 284 -31.49 33.69 6.54
N SER A 285 -31.91 32.92 7.54
CA SER A 285 -30.97 32.39 8.53
C SER A 285 -30.17 31.21 7.97
N ALA A 286 -28.91 31.09 8.35
CA ALA A 286 -28.06 29.92 8.00
C ALA A 286 -28.66 28.64 8.57
N GLU A 287 -29.35 28.68 9.70
CA GLU A 287 -30.04 27.57 10.34
C GLU A 287 -31.22 27.10 9.49
N ALA A 288 -32.01 28.02 8.90
CA ALA A 288 -33.11 27.63 8.00
C ALA A 288 -32.61 26.85 6.78
N THR A 289 -31.47 27.24 6.21
CA THR A 289 -30.83 26.49 5.12
C THR A 289 -30.39 25.08 5.56
N VAL A 290 -29.84 24.94 6.76
CA VAL A 290 -29.44 23.62 7.31
C VAL A 290 -30.65 22.72 7.53
N VAL A 291 -31.73 23.27 8.13
CA VAL A 291 -32.99 22.53 8.36
C VAL A 291 -33.64 22.16 7.04
N ARG A 292 -33.65 23.04 6.06
CA ARG A 292 -34.21 22.75 4.72
C ARG A 292 -33.43 21.63 4.02
N ASN A 293 -32.09 21.71 4.00
CA ASN A 293 -31.24 20.67 3.43
C ASN A 293 -31.46 19.32 4.12
N TYR A 294 -31.71 19.31 5.42
CA TYR A 294 -32.03 18.10 6.16
C TYR A 294 -33.38 17.49 5.73
N ILE A 295 -34.41 18.31 5.61
CA ILE A 295 -35.73 17.87 5.13
C ILE A 295 -35.61 17.36 3.69
N ASP A 296 -34.90 18.08 2.83
CA ASP A 296 -34.67 17.67 1.43
C ASP A 296 -33.91 16.32 1.37
N THR A 297 -32.94 16.11 2.28
CA THR A 297 -32.26 14.81 2.41
C THR A 297 -33.22 13.70 2.79
N LEU A 298 -34.08 13.91 3.80
CA LEU A 298 -35.10 12.92 4.19
C LEU A 298 -36.09 12.61 3.05
N LEU A 299 -36.50 13.61 2.28
CA LEU A 299 -37.35 13.46 1.12
C LEU A 299 -36.69 12.72 -0.03
N GLY A 300 -35.36 12.91 -0.19
CA GLY A 300 -34.57 12.25 -1.23
C GLY A 300 -34.35 10.76 -0.98
N LEU A 301 -34.52 10.26 0.25
CA LEU A 301 -34.33 8.86 0.60
C LEU A 301 -35.50 7.99 0.08
N PRO A 302 -35.16 6.83 -0.50
CA PRO A 302 -36.20 5.94 -1.06
C PRO A 302 -36.84 5.06 0.02
N TRP A 303 -37.68 5.60 0.88
CA TRP A 303 -38.29 4.88 2.02
C TRP A 303 -39.09 3.64 1.64
N LYS A 304 -39.85 3.68 0.57
CA LYS A 304 -40.71 2.55 0.10
C LYS A 304 -40.50 2.16 -1.34
N LYS A 305 -39.83 2.98 -2.14
CA LYS A 305 -39.71 2.74 -3.58
C LYS A 305 -38.72 1.63 -3.87
N LYS A 306 -39.22 0.53 -4.46
CA LYS A 306 -38.42 -0.65 -4.85
C LYS A 306 -38.41 -0.81 -6.36
N SER A 307 -37.29 -1.31 -6.92
CA SER A 307 -37.29 -1.86 -8.27
C SER A 307 -37.97 -3.24 -8.26
N LYS A 308 -38.62 -3.60 -9.36
CA LYS A 308 -39.21 -4.94 -9.51
C LYS A 308 -38.06 -5.94 -9.70
N VAL A 309 -37.88 -6.80 -8.73
CA VAL A 309 -36.85 -7.84 -8.77
C VAL A 309 -37.25 -8.94 -9.73
N ASN A 310 -36.33 -9.38 -10.57
CA ASN A 310 -36.48 -10.57 -11.38
C ASN A 310 -35.87 -11.75 -10.64
N ASN A 311 -36.69 -12.77 -10.37
CA ASN A 311 -36.28 -13.97 -9.64
C ASN A 311 -36.11 -15.18 -10.57
N ASP A 312 -36.10 -14.98 -11.90
CA ASP A 312 -35.93 -16.06 -12.86
C ASP A 312 -34.45 -16.51 -12.89
N LEU A 313 -34.19 -17.69 -12.33
CA LEU A 313 -32.84 -18.29 -12.30
C LEU A 313 -32.31 -18.64 -13.68
N SER A 314 -33.19 -19.06 -14.60
CA SER A 314 -32.80 -19.35 -15.99
C SER A 314 -32.32 -18.09 -16.72
N ASN A 315 -32.98 -16.96 -16.47
CA ASN A 315 -32.53 -15.68 -16.97
C ASN A 315 -31.22 -15.26 -16.32
N ALA A 316 -31.03 -15.51 -15.02
CA ALA A 316 -29.80 -15.19 -14.31
C ALA A 316 -28.62 -16.01 -14.85
N GLU A 317 -28.82 -17.30 -15.08
CA GLU A 317 -27.82 -18.19 -15.69
C GLU A 317 -27.42 -17.67 -17.08
N LYS A 318 -28.41 -17.37 -17.93
CA LYS A 318 -28.16 -16.84 -19.27
C LYS A 318 -27.37 -15.52 -19.24
N VAL A 319 -27.74 -14.58 -18.38
CA VAL A 319 -27.03 -13.30 -18.26
C VAL A 319 -25.57 -13.50 -17.81
N LEU A 320 -25.33 -14.42 -16.87
CA LEU A 320 -23.97 -14.73 -16.41
C LEU A 320 -23.14 -15.41 -17.49
N GLU A 321 -23.75 -16.31 -18.30
CA GLU A 321 -23.10 -16.96 -19.43
C GLU A 321 -22.78 -15.98 -20.56
N ASP A 322 -23.72 -15.08 -20.89
CA ASP A 322 -23.53 -14.09 -21.94
C ASP A 322 -22.45 -13.07 -21.60
N ASP A 323 -22.25 -12.74 -20.30
CA ASP A 323 -21.32 -11.71 -19.85
C ASP A 323 -19.94 -12.20 -19.48
N HIS A 324 -19.81 -13.47 -19.07
CA HIS A 324 -18.58 -14.02 -18.51
C HIS A 324 -18.24 -15.36 -19.14
N TYR A 325 -17.03 -15.43 -19.70
CA TYR A 325 -16.49 -16.68 -20.20
C TYR A 325 -15.87 -17.51 -19.06
N GLY A 326 -16.17 -18.79 -19.01
CA GLY A 326 -15.69 -19.68 -17.94
C GLY A 326 -16.29 -19.32 -16.59
N LEU A 327 -15.51 -19.50 -15.51
CA LEU A 327 -15.92 -19.21 -14.13
C LEU A 327 -17.12 -20.05 -13.63
N GLU A 328 -17.23 -21.31 -14.12
CA GLU A 328 -18.37 -22.19 -13.86
C GLU A 328 -18.73 -22.30 -12.37
N LYS A 329 -17.73 -22.61 -11.51
CA LYS A 329 -17.91 -22.69 -10.06
C LYS A 329 -18.40 -21.39 -9.43
N VAL A 330 -17.94 -20.23 -9.96
CA VAL A 330 -18.33 -18.91 -9.45
C VAL A 330 -19.79 -18.63 -9.84
N LYS A 331 -20.16 -18.92 -11.08
CA LYS A 331 -21.54 -18.76 -11.59
C LYS A 331 -22.50 -19.67 -10.82
N GLU A 332 -22.13 -20.93 -10.60
CA GLU A 332 -22.92 -21.90 -9.83
C GLU A 332 -23.19 -21.37 -8.40
N ARG A 333 -22.15 -20.88 -7.70
CA ARG A 333 -22.30 -20.30 -6.37
C ARG A 333 -23.19 -19.05 -6.35
N ILE A 334 -23.09 -18.20 -7.37
CA ILE A 334 -23.98 -17.04 -7.53
C ILE A 334 -25.43 -17.49 -7.73
N LEU A 335 -25.67 -18.52 -8.56
CA LEU A 335 -27.00 -19.06 -8.80
C LEU A 335 -27.58 -19.73 -7.55
N GLU A 336 -26.78 -20.49 -6.79
CA GLU A 336 -27.18 -21.05 -5.49
C GLU A 336 -27.62 -19.95 -4.52
N TYR A 337 -26.82 -18.88 -4.41
CA TYR A 337 -27.15 -17.73 -3.56
C TYR A 337 -28.46 -17.06 -3.98
N LEU A 338 -28.67 -16.83 -5.29
CA LEU A 338 -29.89 -16.26 -5.83
C LEU A 338 -31.09 -17.20 -5.62
N ALA A 339 -30.91 -18.52 -5.70
CA ALA A 339 -31.94 -19.51 -5.44
C ALA A 339 -32.42 -19.49 -3.98
N VAL A 340 -31.49 -19.38 -3.03
CA VAL A 340 -31.82 -19.23 -1.61
C VAL A 340 -32.57 -17.92 -1.37
N GLN A 341 -32.10 -16.82 -1.97
CA GLN A 341 -32.75 -15.50 -1.86
C GLN A 341 -34.20 -15.50 -2.35
N GLN A 342 -34.51 -16.32 -3.34
CA GLN A 342 -35.89 -16.45 -3.87
C GLN A 342 -36.87 -17.11 -2.89
N ARG A 343 -36.35 -17.98 -1.97
CA ARG A 343 -37.18 -18.75 -1.03
C ARG A 343 -37.33 -18.11 0.34
N VAL A 344 -36.52 -17.14 0.68
CA VAL A 344 -36.45 -16.50 2.01
C VAL A 344 -36.91 -15.06 1.90
N ASP A 345 -37.95 -14.66 2.67
CA ASP A 345 -38.49 -13.30 2.67
C ASP A 345 -37.48 -12.23 3.15
N LYS A 346 -36.53 -12.59 4.02
CA LYS A 346 -35.45 -11.74 4.50
C LYS A 346 -34.12 -12.47 4.35
N LEU A 347 -33.20 -11.84 3.67
CA LEU A 347 -31.83 -12.34 3.51
C LEU A 347 -31.13 -12.37 4.87
N LYS A 348 -30.95 -13.59 5.41
CA LYS A 348 -30.03 -13.86 6.52
C LYS A 348 -28.74 -14.53 6.04
N ALA A 349 -28.52 -14.60 4.73
CA ALA A 349 -27.35 -15.22 4.13
C ALA A 349 -26.11 -14.34 4.26
N PRO A 350 -24.92 -14.92 4.37
CA PRO A 350 -23.65 -14.20 4.28
C PRO A 350 -23.56 -13.40 2.96
N ILE A 351 -22.79 -12.33 2.98
CA ILE A 351 -22.64 -11.46 1.81
C ILE A 351 -21.62 -12.08 0.85
N LEU A 352 -21.92 -12.07 -0.44
CA LEU A 352 -20.98 -12.54 -1.45
C LEU A 352 -19.74 -11.62 -1.51
N CYS A 353 -18.57 -12.21 -1.31
CA CYS A 353 -17.29 -11.51 -1.42
C CYS A 353 -16.43 -12.15 -2.51
N PHE A 354 -16.18 -11.42 -3.60
CA PHE A 354 -15.34 -11.86 -4.69
C PHE A 354 -13.87 -11.51 -4.40
N VAL A 355 -13.04 -12.52 -4.13
CA VAL A 355 -11.62 -12.36 -3.84
C VAL A 355 -10.78 -12.88 -5.00
N GLY A 356 -9.83 -12.07 -5.49
CA GLY A 356 -8.93 -12.49 -6.56
C GLY A 356 -8.13 -11.34 -7.16
N PRO A 357 -7.19 -11.64 -8.06
CA PRO A 357 -6.31 -10.64 -8.64
C PRO A 357 -7.06 -9.56 -9.42
N PRO A 358 -6.44 -8.42 -9.69
CA PRO A 358 -7.06 -7.35 -10.47
C PRO A 358 -7.34 -7.81 -11.91
N GLY A 359 -8.48 -7.37 -12.46
CA GLY A 359 -8.84 -7.62 -13.85
C GLY A 359 -9.48 -8.98 -14.16
N VAL A 360 -9.87 -9.75 -13.14
CA VAL A 360 -10.57 -11.04 -13.32
C VAL A 360 -12.10 -10.91 -13.38
N GLY A 361 -12.63 -9.69 -13.43
CA GLY A 361 -14.07 -9.50 -13.64
C GLY A 361 -14.91 -9.35 -12.36
N LYS A 362 -14.32 -9.15 -11.17
CA LYS A 362 -15.06 -9.00 -9.90
C LYS A 362 -16.18 -7.97 -9.97
N THR A 363 -15.86 -6.76 -10.40
CA THR A 363 -16.84 -5.66 -10.51
C THR A 363 -17.87 -5.91 -11.59
N SER A 364 -17.51 -6.55 -12.72
CA SER A 364 -18.46 -6.89 -13.78
C SER A 364 -19.42 -8.00 -13.37
N LEU A 365 -18.97 -8.98 -12.54
CA LEU A 365 -19.88 -9.97 -11.95
C LEU A 365 -20.99 -9.31 -11.12
N GLY A 366 -20.63 -8.34 -10.27
CA GLY A 366 -21.63 -7.56 -9.52
C GLY A 366 -22.62 -6.83 -10.43
N GLN A 367 -22.17 -6.27 -11.56
CA GLN A 367 -23.04 -5.65 -12.55
C GLN A 367 -23.96 -6.66 -13.23
N SER A 368 -23.45 -7.84 -13.55
CA SER A 368 -24.25 -8.90 -14.18
C SER A 368 -25.30 -9.46 -13.23
N ILE A 369 -24.99 -9.62 -11.94
CA ILE A 369 -25.97 -10.00 -10.91
C ILE A 369 -27.07 -8.93 -10.80
N ALA A 370 -26.69 -7.64 -10.78
CA ALA A 370 -27.66 -6.56 -10.73
C ALA A 370 -28.59 -6.57 -11.94
N ARG A 371 -28.07 -6.81 -13.13
CA ARG A 371 -28.84 -6.92 -14.38
C ARG A 371 -29.73 -8.16 -14.38
N ALA A 372 -29.21 -9.30 -13.98
CA ALA A 372 -29.95 -10.56 -13.89
C ALA A 372 -31.14 -10.46 -12.95
N THR A 373 -30.96 -9.79 -11.81
CA THR A 373 -32.03 -9.58 -10.80
C THR A 373 -32.85 -8.31 -11.02
N ASN A 374 -32.59 -7.55 -12.09
CA ASN A 374 -33.21 -6.25 -12.38
C ASN A 374 -33.12 -5.25 -11.21
N ARG A 375 -32.05 -5.32 -10.45
CA ARG A 375 -31.69 -4.34 -9.40
C ARG A 375 -30.90 -3.19 -9.99
N LYS A 376 -31.09 -1.99 -9.45
CA LYS A 376 -30.17 -0.88 -9.76
C LYS A 376 -28.79 -1.17 -9.20
N PHE A 377 -27.75 -0.86 -9.96
CA PHE A 377 -26.37 -1.07 -9.56
C PHE A 377 -25.77 0.19 -8.93
N VAL A 378 -25.20 0.03 -7.77
CA VAL A 378 -24.45 1.07 -7.05
C VAL A 378 -23.06 0.54 -6.73
N ARG A 379 -22.02 1.36 -6.92
CA ARG A 379 -20.65 1.01 -6.57
C ARG A 379 -20.11 2.04 -5.59
N MET A 380 -19.55 1.57 -4.48
CA MET A 380 -18.82 2.35 -3.52
C MET A 380 -17.40 1.80 -3.40
N ALA A 381 -16.39 2.61 -3.75
CA ALA A 381 -15.00 2.24 -3.53
C ALA A 381 -14.64 2.49 -2.06
N LEU A 382 -14.15 1.47 -1.39
CA LEU A 382 -13.71 1.52 0.00
C LEU A 382 -12.20 1.76 0.12
N GLY A 383 -11.47 1.65 -1.00
CA GLY A 383 -10.03 1.92 -1.03
C GLY A 383 -9.71 3.36 -0.65
N GLY A 384 -9.01 3.53 0.47
CA GLY A 384 -8.65 4.85 1.00
C GLY A 384 -9.64 5.48 1.98
N VAL A 385 -10.76 4.83 2.26
CA VAL A 385 -11.68 5.23 3.33
C VAL A 385 -11.02 4.95 4.68
N ARG A 386 -10.95 5.97 5.53
CA ARG A 386 -10.32 5.90 6.86
C ARG A 386 -11.20 6.45 7.97
N ASP A 387 -12.22 7.23 7.61
CA ASP A 387 -13.14 7.90 8.53
C ASP A 387 -14.49 7.16 8.53
N GLU A 388 -14.95 6.77 9.70
CA GLU A 388 -16.27 6.17 9.90
C GLU A 388 -17.40 7.07 9.39
N ALA A 389 -17.22 8.39 9.46
CA ALA A 389 -18.19 9.36 8.98
C ALA A 389 -18.43 9.29 7.46
N GLU A 390 -17.52 8.71 6.68
CA GLU A 390 -17.80 8.46 5.26
C GLU A 390 -18.92 7.44 5.06
N ILE A 391 -19.12 6.52 6.03
CA ILE A 391 -20.16 5.48 5.98
C ILE A 391 -21.41 5.96 6.69
N ARG A 392 -21.27 6.46 7.92
CA ARG A 392 -22.37 6.86 8.82
C ARG A 392 -22.73 8.35 8.76
N GLY A 393 -22.01 9.16 7.97
CA GLY A 393 -22.26 10.61 7.92
C GLY A 393 -21.71 11.38 9.11
N HIS A 394 -21.73 12.71 8.99
CA HIS A 394 -21.30 13.62 10.04
C HIS A 394 -22.51 14.12 10.82
N ARG A 395 -22.34 14.35 12.11
CA ARG A 395 -23.39 14.96 12.94
C ARG A 395 -23.80 16.33 12.38
N ARG A 396 -25.09 16.57 12.32
CA ARG A 396 -25.75 17.73 11.72
C ARG A 396 -25.32 19.09 12.30
N THR A 397 -24.71 19.11 13.48
CA THR A 397 -24.23 20.32 14.15
C THR A 397 -23.05 21.01 13.45
N TYR A 398 -22.37 20.34 12.53
CA TYR A 398 -21.24 20.90 11.80
C TYR A 398 -21.68 21.52 10.47
N ILE A 399 -21.16 22.70 10.16
CA ILE A 399 -21.40 23.34 8.86
C ILE A 399 -20.78 22.47 7.75
N GLY A 400 -21.56 22.13 6.74
CA GLY A 400 -21.12 21.24 5.65
C GLY A 400 -21.30 19.76 5.95
N SER A 401 -21.98 19.40 7.05
CA SER A 401 -22.33 18.01 7.35
C SER A 401 -23.19 17.41 6.23
N MET A 402 -22.97 16.12 5.96
CA MET A 402 -23.66 15.34 4.94
C MET A 402 -23.96 13.92 5.47
N PRO A 403 -24.99 13.25 4.96
CA PRO A 403 -25.21 11.84 5.23
C PRO A 403 -24.05 10.99 4.72
N GLY A 404 -23.91 9.79 5.26
CA GLY A 404 -22.93 8.83 4.81
C GLY A 404 -23.13 8.41 3.35
N LYS A 405 -22.05 7.95 2.73
CA LYS A 405 -22.05 7.54 1.30
C LYS A 405 -23.09 6.48 0.96
N ILE A 406 -23.48 5.65 1.92
CA ILE A 406 -24.53 4.63 1.73
C ILE A 406 -25.85 5.29 1.46
N LEU A 407 -26.31 6.17 2.35
CA LEU A 407 -27.59 6.86 2.18
C LEU A 407 -27.59 7.84 1.00
N GLN A 408 -26.47 8.54 0.77
CA GLN A 408 -26.32 9.39 -0.42
C GLN A 408 -26.50 8.58 -1.73
N SER A 409 -25.91 7.39 -1.78
CA SER A 409 -25.99 6.53 -2.95
C SER A 409 -27.42 5.97 -3.15
N LEU A 410 -28.11 5.63 -2.06
CA LEU A 410 -29.51 5.21 -2.10
C LEU A 410 -30.41 6.35 -2.57
N ALA A 411 -30.22 7.56 -2.08
CA ALA A 411 -30.96 8.75 -2.53
C ALA A 411 -30.74 9.00 -4.03
N LYS A 412 -29.48 8.95 -4.51
CA LYS A 412 -29.15 9.10 -5.93
C LYS A 412 -29.79 8.03 -6.80
N THR A 413 -29.86 6.79 -6.32
CA THR A 413 -30.42 5.66 -7.06
C THR A 413 -31.94 5.70 -7.07
N GLY A 414 -32.56 6.28 -6.05
CA GLY A 414 -34.00 6.47 -5.91
C GLY A 414 -34.77 5.17 -5.69
N VAL A 415 -34.07 4.07 -5.31
CA VAL A 415 -34.69 2.78 -4.94
C VAL A 415 -34.06 2.23 -3.69
N ARG A 416 -34.84 1.54 -2.88
CA ARG A 416 -34.45 0.98 -1.59
C ARG A 416 -33.74 -0.36 -1.71
N ASN A 417 -33.89 -1.08 -2.83
CA ASN A 417 -33.39 -2.43 -3.04
C ASN A 417 -32.34 -2.56 -4.17
N PRO A 418 -31.34 -1.68 -4.25
CA PRO A 418 -30.28 -1.83 -5.25
C PRO A 418 -29.38 -3.01 -4.92
N LEU A 419 -28.54 -3.39 -5.89
CA LEU A 419 -27.32 -4.13 -5.60
C LEU A 419 -26.22 -3.12 -5.30
N PHE A 420 -25.61 -3.22 -4.11
CA PHE A 420 -24.58 -2.32 -3.61
C PHE A 420 -23.24 -3.03 -3.58
N LEU A 421 -22.36 -2.67 -4.50
CA LEU A 421 -21.03 -3.23 -4.60
C LEU A 421 -20.03 -2.43 -3.75
N LEU A 422 -19.48 -3.06 -2.74
CA LEU A 422 -18.41 -2.57 -1.89
C LEU A 422 -17.07 -3.00 -2.49
N ASP A 423 -16.40 -2.09 -3.20
CA ASP A 423 -15.22 -2.41 -3.98
C ASP A 423 -13.92 -2.13 -3.20
N GLU A 424 -12.96 -3.05 -3.28
CA GLU A 424 -11.65 -2.98 -2.61
C GLU A 424 -11.73 -2.93 -1.07
N ILE A 425 -12.48 -3.83 -0.46
CA ILE A 425 -12.67 -3.89 1.00
C ILE A 425 -11.38 -4.20 1.77
N ASP A 426 -10.41 -4.84 1.15
CA ASP A 426 -9.06 -5.11 1.69
C ASP A 426 -8.19 -3.86 1.85
N LYS A 427 -8.62 -2.73 1.29
CA LYS A 427 -7.90 -1.45 1.37
C LYS A 427 -8.51 -0.46 2.36
N LEU A 428 -9.42 -0.92 3.20
CA LEU A 428 -9.90 -0.13 4.33
C LEU A 428 -8.75 0.16 5.29
N GLY A 429 -8.62 1.41 5.71
CA GLY A 429 -7.65 1.82 6.70
C GLY A 429 -8.33 2.24 8.00
N MET A 430 -7.63 2.09 9.11
CA MET A 430 -8.00 2.71 10.40
C MET A 430 -7.08 3.88 10.67
N ASP A 431 -7.62 4.95 11.25
CA ASP A 431 -6.84 6.05 11.81
C ASP A 431 -7.47 6.56 13.12
N PHE A 432 -6.91 7.63 13.67
CA PHE A 432 -7.41 8.23 14.91
C PHE A 432 -8.83 8.82 14.83
N ARG A 433 -9.44 8.88 13.64
CA ARG A 433 -10.80 9.39 13.40
C ARG A 433 -11.87 8.32 13.46
N GLY A 434 -11.49 7.06 13.54
CA GLY A 434 -12.42 5.97 13.68
C GLY A 434 -12.04 4.72 12.88
N ASP A 435 -12.89 3.71 12.99
CA ASP A 435 -12.77 2.45 12.28
C ASP A 435 -13.97 2.25 11.33
N PRO A 436 -13.78 2.48 10.02
CA PRO A 436 -14.84 2.23 9.04
C PRO A 436 -15.33 0.78 9.01
N SER A 437 -14.49 -0.17 9.44
CA SER A 437 -14.86 -1.59 9.49
C SER A 437 -15.99 -1.81 10.50
N SER A 438 -15.96 -1.13 11.63
CA SER A 438 -17.02 -1.20 12.67
C SER A 438 -18.35 -0.66 12.13
N ALA A 439 -18.33 0.42 11.36
CA ALA A 439 -19.55 0.93 10.71
C ALA A 439 -20.10 -0.06 9.66
N LEU A 440 -19.22 -0.71 8.90
CA LEU A 440 -19.62 -1.72 7.92
C LEU A 440 -20.19 -2.97 8.58
N LEU A 441 -19.75 -3.35 9.78
CA LEU A 441 -20.34 -4.47 10.51
C LEU A 441 -21.85 -4.29 10.72
N GLU A 442 -22.28 -3.10 11.12
CA GLU A 442 -23.72 -2.81 11.28
C GLU A 442 -24.47 -2.85 9.94
N VAL A 443 -23.87 -2.33 8.88
CA VAL A 443 -24.45 -2.31 7.54
C VAL A 443 -24.62 -3.72 6.98
N LEU A 444 -23.65 -4.57 7.21
CA LEU A 444 -23.54 -5.90 6.61
C LEU A 444 -24.18 -7.02 7.46
N ASP A 445 -24.43 -6.75 8.72
CA ASP A 445 -25.09 -7.70 9.59
C ASP A 445 -26.60 -7.75 9.34
N PRO A 446 -27.15 -8.88 8.87
CA PRO A 446 -28.60 -8.99 8.60
C PRO A 446 -29.47 -8.82 9.85
N GLU A 447 -28.90 -8.97 11.04
CA GLU A 447 -29.62 -8.80 12.31
C GLU A 447 -29.69 -7.34 12.76
N GLN A 448 -28.78 -6.48 12.28
CA GLN A 448 -28.68 -5.07 12.67
C GLN A 448 -29.02 -4.10 11.55
N ASN A 449 -28.85 -4.48 10.27
CA ASN A 449 -28.98 -3.58 9.13
C ASN A 449 -30.38 -2.99 8.93
N HIS A 450 -31.41 -3.54 9.55
CA HIS A 450 -32.78 -3.00 9.50
C HIS A 450 -32.95 -1.71 10.34
N THR A 451 -32.03 -1.43 11.25
CA THR A 451 -31.97 -0.26 12.12
C THR A 451 -30.69 0.54 11.91
N PHE A 452 -30.20 0.59 10.66
CA PHE A 452 -29.00 1.37 10.36
C PHE A 452 -29.18 2.85 10.68
N SER A 453 -28.34 3.39 11.55
CA SER A 453 -28.42 4.77 12.02
C SER A 453 -27.29 5.61 11.43
N ASP A 454 -27.66 6.55 10.56
CA ASP A 454 -26.77 7.57 10.01
C ASP A 454 -26.74 8.79 10.94
N HIS A 455 -25.55 9.31 11.25
CA HIS A 455 -25.38 10.41 12.19
C HIS A 455 -25.94 11.74 11.71
N TYR A 456 -26.10 11.92 10.39
CA TYR A 456 -26.74 13.12 9.82
C TYR A 456 -28.25 13.00 9.84
N VAL A 457 -28.76 11.83 9.40
CA VAL A 457 -30.19 11.59 9.28
C VAL A 457 -30.85 11.37 10.64
N GLU A 458 -30.14 10.76 11.59
CA GLU A 458 -30.57 10.50 12.97
C GLU A 458 -31.92 9.80 13.09
N VAL A 459 -32.30 8.99 12.12
CA VAL A 459 -33.45 8.08 12.09
C VAL A 459 -33.02 6.79 11.44
N ASP A 460 -33.56 5.70 11.95
CA ASP A 460 -33.23 4.37 11.45
C ASP A 460 -33.68 4.22 9.97
N PHE A 461 -32.75 3.70 9.15
CA PHE A 461 -33.02 3.35 7.77
C PHE A 461 -32.83 1.84 7.57
N ASP A 462 -33.87 1.20 7.09
CA ASP A 462 -33.88 -0.26 6.85
C ASP A 462 -33.12 -0.62 5.57
N LEU A 463 -31.92 -1.20 5.71
CA LEU A 463 -31.05 -1.68 4.62
C LEU A 463 -31.32 -3.15 4.24
N SER A 464 -32.28 -3.85 4.88
CA SER A 464 -32.51 -5.28 4.67
C SER A 464 -32.89 -5.69 3.24
N ASP A 465 -33.38 -4.76 2.44
CA ASP A 465 -33.71 -4.98 1.02
C ASP A 465 -32.51 -4.78 0.07
N VAL A 466 -31.42 -4.21 0.56
CA VAL A 466 -30.20 -3.95 -0.22
C VAL A 466 -29.44 -5.26 -0.39
N MET A 467 -29.07 -5.60 -1.60
CA MET A 467 -28.17 -6.71 -1.87
C MET A 467 -26.72 -6.21 -1.85
N PHE A 468 -26.00 -6.48 -0.76
CA PHE A 468 -24.58 -6.15 -0.67
C PHE A 468 -23.73 -7.23 -1.32
N VAL A 469 -22.73 -6.80 -2.07
CA VAL A 469 -21.69 -7.65 -2.66
C VAL A 469 -20.34 -6.95 -2.41
N ALA A 470 -19.33 -7.67 -1.97
CA ALA A 470 -18.01 -7.13 -1.74
C ALA A 470 -17.00 -7.62 -2.78
N THR A 471 -15.95 -6.84 -3.02
CA THR A 471 -14.78 -7.28 -3.79
C THR A 471 -13.50 -7.03 -3.01
N SER A 472 -12.54 -7.92 -3.17
CA SER A 472 -11.21 -7.81 -2.59
C SER A 472 -10.14 -8.29 -3.56
N ASN A 473 -8.94 -7.75 -3.47
CA ASN A 473 -7.80 -8.27 -4.22
C ASN A 473 -7.00 -9.30 -3.42
N SER A 474 -7.09 -9.25 -2.09
CA SER A 474 -6.38 -10.13 -1.16
C SER A 474 -7.30 -10.63 -0.05
N TYR A 475 -6.81 -11.58 0.75
CA TYR A 475 -7.52 -12.05 1.97
C TYR A 475 -7.30 -11.15 3.18
N ASN A 476 -6.63 -10.00 3.01
CA ASN A 476 -6.38 -9.05 4.09
C ASN A 476 -7.65 -8.22 4.40
N ILE A 477 -8.70 -8.93 4.80
CA ILE A 477 -9.99 -8.36 5.23
C ILE A 477 -10.06 -8.48 6.75
N PRO A 478 -10.56 -7.47 7.47
CA PRO A 478 -10.77 -7.58 8.91
C PRO A 478 -11.56 -8.84 9.28
N PRO A 479 -11.10 -9.67 10.24
CA PRO A 479 -11.72 -10.96 10.53
C PRO A 479 -13.21 -10.88 10.84
N ALA A 480 -13.63 -9.85 11.57
CA ALA A 480 -15.04 -9.63 11.92
C ALA A 480 -15.94 -9.39 10.70
N LEU A 481 -15.42 -8.79 9.62
CA LEU A 481 -16.13 -8.64 8.36
C LEU A 481 -16.11 -9.96 7.57
N LEU A 482 -14.99 -10.66 7.59
CA LEU A 482 -14.82 -11.93 6.88
C LEU A 482 -15.82 -13.00 7.36
N ASP A 483 -16.10 -13.06 8.67
CA ASP A 483 -17.08 -13.98 9.27
C ASP A 483 -18.51 -13.77 8.74
N ARG A 484 -18.81 -12.60 8.17
CA ARG A 484 -20.11 -12.27 7.58
C ARG A 484 -20.16 -12.44 6.08
N MET A 485 -19.08 -12.92 5.48
CA MET A 485 -18.91 -13.01 4.03
C MET A 485 -18.79 -14.46 3.56
N GLU A 486 -19.47 -14.78 2.50
CA GLU A 486 -19.20 -15.96 1.69
C GLU A 486 -18.13 -15.62 0.65
N VAL A 487 -16.91 -16.10 0.88
CA VAL A 487 -15.77 -15.80 0.01
C VAL A 487 -15.79 -16.71 -1.23
N ILE A 488 -15.91 -16.08 -2.38
CA ILE A 488 -15.81 -16.74 -3.69
C ILE A 488 -14.48 -16.36 -4.32
N ARG A 489 -13.58 -17.32 -4.45
CA ARG A 489 -12.26 -17.11 -5.04
C ARG A 489 -12.34 -17.09 -6.56
N LEU A 490 -11.86 -15.99 -7.16
CA LEU A 490 -11.60 -15.87 -8.58
C LEU A 490 -10.10 -16.05 -8.84
N SER A 491 -9.74 -17.09 -9.56
CA SER A 491 -8.38 -17.30 -10.04
C SER A 491 -8.09 -16.50 -11.30
N GLY A 492 -6.80 -16.40 -11.66
CA GLY A 492 -6.39 -15.85 -12.95
C GLY A 492 -6.87 -16.70 -14.13
N TYR A 493 -6.90 -16.07 -15.31
CA TYR A 493 -7.30 -16.72 -16.57
C TYR A 493 -6.13 -17.39 -17.27
N THR A 494 -6.40 -18.51 -17.94
CA THR A 494 -5.47 -19.15 -18.88
C THR A 494 -5.32 -18.31 -20.14
N GLU A 495 -4.32 -18.61 -20.98
CA GLU A 495 -4.12 -17.94 -22.27
C GLU A 495 -5.35 -18.14 -23.20
N ASP A 496 -5.92 -19.35 -23.20
CA ASP A 496 -7.10 -19.67 -24.02
C ASP A 496 -8.34 -18.92 -23.55
N GLU A 497 -8.56 -18.84 -22.21
CA GLU A 497 -9.64 -18.04 -21.62
C GLU A 497 -9.46 -16.55 -21.93
N LYS A 498 -8.24 -16.01 -21.78
CA LYS A 498 -7.95 -14.59 -22.12
C LYS A 498 -8.19 -14.32 -23.60
N THR A 499 -7.82 -15.23 -24.47
CA THR A 499 -8.05 -15.11 -25.93
C THR A 499 -9.54 -15.09 -26.22
N SER A 500 -10.32 -15.99 -25.63
CA SER A 500 -11.78 -16.05 -25.77
C SER A 500 -12.45 -14.79 -25.23
N ILE A 501 -12.03 -14.32 -24.04
CA ILE A 501 -12.53 -13.08 -23.43
C ILE A 501 -12.20 -11.88 -24.31
N ALA A 502 -10.99 -11.82 -24.87
CA ALA A 502 -10.59 -10.74 -25.75
C ALA A 502 -11.45 -10.67 -27.01
N GLN A 503 -11.70 -11.81 -27.65
CA GLN A 503 -12.50 -11.87 -28.88
C GLN A 503 -13.97 -11.57 -28.63
N ARG A 504 -14.56 -12.17 -27.60
CA ARG A 504 -16.01 -12.09 -27.35
C ARG A 504 -16.45 -10.78 -26.70
N TYR A 505 -15.61 -10.21 -25.81
CA TYR A 505 -16.03 -9.09 -24.96
C TYR A 505 -15.13 -7.84 -25.13
N LEU A 506 -13.80 -7.98 -25.04
CA LEU A 506 -12.94 -6.82 -24.99
C LEU A 506 -12.82 -6.11 -26.33
N LEU A 507 -12.64 -6.85 -27.40
CA LEU A 507 -12.48 -6.29 -28.73
C LEU A 507 -13.72 -5.57 -29.20
N PRO A 508 -14.95 -6.15 -29.16
CA PRO A 508 -16.18 -5.44 -29.51
C PRO A 508 -16.41 -4.20 -28.64
N LYS A 509 -16.16 -4.30 -27.33
CA LYS A 509 -16.26 -3.19 -26.41
C LYS A 509 -15.30 -2.05 -26.78
N GLN A 510 -14.04 -2.36 -27.09
CA GLN A 510 -13.04 -1.35 -27.42
C GLN A 510 -13.26 -0.75 -28.80
N ILE A 511 -13.76 -1.50 -29.77
CA ILE A 511 -14.21 -1.00 -31.08
C ILE A 511 -15.28 0.08 -30.87
N LYS A 512 -16.33 -0.24 -30.10
CA LYS A 512 -17.41 0.69 -29.79
C LYS A 512 -16.92 1.92 -29.00
N ASN A 513 -16.10 1.72 -27.98
CA ASN A 513 -15.61 2.80 -27.12
C ASN A 513 -14.68 3.78 -27.84
N ASN A 514 -13.96 3.32 -28.87
CA ASN A 514 -13.09 4.17 -29.65
C ASN A 514 -13.76 4.69 -30.94
N GLY A 515 -15.07 4.45 -31.13
CA GLY A 515 -15.83 4.98 -32.28
C GLY A 515 -15.49 4.31 -33.61
N LEU A 516 -14.96 3.10 -33.59
CA LEU A 516 -14.72 2.29 -34.79
C LEU A 516 -15.99 1.51 -35.16
N LYS A 517 -16.11 1.20 -36.45
CA LYS A 517 -17.09 0.24 -36.95
C LYS A 517 -16.47 -1.16 -36.99
N GLU A 518 -17.29 -2.20 -36.94
CA GLU A 518 -16.83 -3.59 -36.97
C GLU A 518 -16.12 -3.99 -38.27
N ASP A 519 -16.42 -3.31 -39.36
CA ASP A 519 -15.82 -3.51 -40.69
C ASP A 519 -14.46 -2.78 -40.85
N GLU A 520 -14.12 -1.83 -39.98
CA GLU A 520 -12.90 -1.02 -40.09
C GLU A 520 -11.67 -1.70 -39.50
N ILE A 521 -11.85 -2.66 -38.57
CA ILE A 521 -10.75 -3.37 -37.90
C ILE A 521 -11.01 -4.88 -37.86
N SER A 522 -9.94 -5.66 -37.99
CA SER A 522 -9.94 -7.09 -37.71
C SER A 522 -8.66 -7.45 -36.99
N VAL A 523 -8.76 -8.12 -35.86
CA VAL A 523 -7.62 -8.59 -35.07
C VAL A 523 -7.60 -10.12 -35.13
N ALA A 524 -6.50 -10.68 -35.65
CA ALA A 524 -6.34 -12.12 -35.72
C ALA A 524 -6.17 -12.73 -34.32
N GLU A 525 -6.67 -13.94 -34.11
CA GLU A 525 -6.51 -14.67 -32.84
C GLU A 525 -5.04 -14.84 -32.48
N SER A 526 -4.19 -15.16 -33.46
CA SER A 526 -2.74 -15.26 -33.26
C SER A 526 -2.12 -13.96 -32.76
N ALA A 527 -2.61 -12.80 -33.20
CA ALA A 527 -2.16 -11.51 -32.69
C ALA A 527 -2.61 -11.29 -31.25
N ILE A 528 -3.81 -11.72 -30.86
CA ILE A 528 -4.27 -11.65 -29.46
C ILE A 528 -3.39 -12.52 -28.57
N ARG A 529 -3.05 -13.73 -28.99
CA ARG A 529 -2.14 -14.61 -28.26
C ARG A 529 -0.74 -13.98 -28.11
N ASP A 530 -0.23 -13.34 -29.17
CA ASP A 530 1.04 -12.62 -29.10
C ASP A 530 0.97 -11.40 -28.15
N ILE A 531 -0.17 -10.69 -28.08
CA ILE A 531 -0.37 -9.62 -27.10
C ILE A 531 -0.31 -10.19 -25.67
N ILE A 532 -0.98 -11.29 -25.42
CA ILE A 532 -1.00 -11.94 -24.10
C ILE A 532 0.42 -12.37 -23.71
N ARG A 533 1.20 -12.92 -24.63
CA ARG A 533 2.54 -13.49 -24.37
C ARG A 533 3.62 -12.44 -24.22
N TYR A 534 3.61 -11.42 -25.06
CA TYR A 534 4.75 -10.51 -25.23
C TYR A 534 4.48 -9.07 -24.78
N TYR A 535 3.23 -8.69 -24.54
CA TYR A 535 2.87 -7.32 -24.16
C TYR A 535 2.13 -7.22 -22.84
N THR A 536 1.73 -8.35 -22.23
CA THR A 536 1.04 -8.36 -20.94
C THR A 536 1.61 -9.41 -19.98
N ARG A 537 1.66 -9.06 -18.68
CA ARG A 537 2.05 -9.97 -17.60
C ARG A 537 1.07 -9.74 -16.44
N GLU A 538 -0.06 -10.42 -16.47
CA GLU A 538 -1.15 -10.25 -15.51
C GLU A 538 -1.98 -11.52 -15.35
N ALA A 539 -2.61 -11.69 -14.19
CA ALA A 539 -3.56 -12.78 -13.97
C ALA A 539 -4.89 -12.55 -14.68
N GLY A 540 -5.37 -11.31 -14.73
CA GLY A 540 -6.62 -10.91 -15.38
C GLY A 540 -6.44 -10.49 -16.83
N VAL A 541 -7.30 -9.55 -17.27
CA VAL A 541 -7.36 -9.06 -18.65
C VAL A 541 -7.30 -7.52 -18.76
N ARG A 542 -6.92 -6.83 -17.68
CA ARG A 542 -6.96 -5.36 -17.64
C ARG A 542 -5.88 -4.72 -18.52
N SER A 543 -4.67 -5.27 -18.54
CA SER A 543 -3.59 -4.80 -19.41
C SER A 543 -3.87 -5.20 -20.85
N LEU A 544 -4.40 -6.41 -21.08
CA LEU A 544 -4.85 -6.87 -22.39
C LEU A 544 -5.90 -5.91 -22.98
N GLU A 545 -6.87 -5.47 -22.19
CA GLU A 545 -7.87 -4.48 -22.60
C GLU A 545 -7.22 -3.14 -22.99
N ARG A 546 -6.20 -2.70 -22.23
CA ARG A 546 -5.45 -1.47 -22.56
C ARG A 546 -4.67 -1.58 -23.85
N GLU A 547 -4.04 -2.72 -24.12
CA GLU A 547 -3.27 -2.92 -25.34
C GLU A 547 -4.21 -3.03 -26.56
N ILE A 548 -5.38 -3.70 -26.43
CA ILE A 548 -6.42 -3.69 -27.47
C ILE A 548 -6.91 -2.25 -27.73
N SER A 549 -7.17 -1.47 -26.67
CA SER A 549 -7.56 -0.07 -26.80
C SER A 549 -6.50 0.79 -27.50
N LYS A 550 -5.20 0.54 -27.26
CA LYS A 550 -4.09 1.19 -27.97
C LYS A 550 -4.15 0.90 -29.48
N ILE A 551 -4.39 -0.37 -29.85
CA ILE A 551 -4.55 -0.78 -31.24
C ILE A 551 -5.71 0.00 -31.88
N CYS A 552 -6.89 -0.02 -31.24
CA CYS A 552 -8.08 0.68 -31.74
C CYS A 552 -7.81 2.17 -31.95
N ARG A 553 -7.19 2.86 -30.96
CA ARG A 553 -6.83 4.29 -31.10
C ARG A 553 -5.86 4.57 -32.26
N LYS A 554 -4.88 3.69 -32.49
CA LYS A 554 -3.97 3.84 -33.64
C LYS A 554 -4.67 3.62 -34.96
N VAL A 555 -5.60 2.67 -35.02
CA VAL A 555 -6.44 2.45 -36.21
C VAL A 555 -7.29 3.68 -36.52
N VAL A 556 -7.98 4.25 -35.51
CA VAL A 556 -8.73 5.52 -35.66
C VAL A 556 -7.84 6.63 -36.23
N LYS A 557 -6.62 6.80 -35.66
CA LYS A 557 -5.67 7.78 -36.15
C LYS A 557 -5.26 7.53 -37.61
N MET A 558 -5.07 6.26 -38.00
CA MET A 558 -4.69 5.92 -39.40
C MET A 558 -5.83 6.23 -40.41
N LEU A 559 -7.06 5.92 -40.03
CA LEU A 559 -8.24 6.21 -40.85
C LEU A 559 -8.46 7.71 -41.00
N LEU A 560 -8.40 8.48 -39.91
CA LEU A 560 -8.60 9.94 -39.93
C LEU A 560 -7.50 10.67 -40.70
N LEU A 561 -6.28 10.16 -40.69
CA LEU A 561 -5.18 10.72 -41.50
C LEU A 561 -5.19 10.22 -42.96
N LYS A 562 -6.25 9.54 -43.41
CA LYS A 562 -6.42 8.96 -44.74
C LYS A 562 -5.23 8.13 -45.23
N LYS A 563 -4.52 7.52 -44.29
CA LYS A 563 -3.38 6.61 -44.58
C LYS A 563 -3.87 5.22 -45.01
N GLN A 564 -5.14 4.94 -44.80
CA GLN A 564 -5.74 3.65 -45.17
C GLN A 564 -7.28 3.83 -45.30
N ASP A 565 -7.81 3.53 -46.49
CA ASP A 565 -9.25 3.62 -46.79
C ASP A 565 -9.97 2.26 -46.67
N ARG A 566 -9.26 1.23 -46.20
CA ARG A 566 -9.75 -0.16 -46.10
C ARG A 566 -9.58 -0.71 -44.70
N LYS A 567 -10.32 -1.79 -44.41
CA LYS A 567 -10.25 -2.57 -43.18
C LYS A 567 -8.81 -2.84 -42.75
N VAL A 568 -8.43 -2.41 -41.55
CA VAL A 568 -7.11 -2.65 -40.98
C VAL A 568 -7.09 -4.02 -40.35
N THR A 569 -6.23 -4.91 -40.90
CA THR A 569 -6.01 -6.23 -40.30
C THR A 569 -4.77 -6.21 -39.42
N VAL A 570 -4.95 -6.54 -38.16
CA VAL A 570 -3.88 -6.69 -37.16
C VAL A 570 -3.51 -8.15 -37.05
N SER A 571 -2.26 -8.45 -37.33
CA SER A 571 -1.69 -9.80 -37.31
C SER A 571 -0.36 -9.80 -36.53
N THR A 572 0.20 -10.97 -36.26
CA THR A 572 1.51 -11.13 -35.60
C THR A 572 2.64 -10.39 -36.35
N LYS A 573 2.54 -10.28 -37.69
CA LYS A 573 3.55 -9.63 -38.53
C LYS A 573 3.59 -8.09 -38.43
N ASN A 574 2.52 -7.46 -38.00
CA ASN A 574 2.42 -6.00 -37.94
C ASN A 574 2.08 -5.45 -36.55
N LEU A 575 2.08 -6.33 -35.53
CA LEU A 575 1.72 -6.00 -34.16
C LEU A 575 2.67 -4.95 -33.56
N ASP A 576 3.95 -5.01 -33.93
CA ASP A 576 5.00 -4.07 -33.55
C ASP A 576 4.68 -2.62 -33.96
N LYS A 577 4.02 -2.40 -35.10
CA LYS A 577 3.58 -1.08 -35.56
C LYS A 577 2.54 -0.46 -34.62
N PHE A 578 1.73 -1.30 -33.98
CA PHE A 578 0.67 -0.87 -33.06
C PHE A 578 1.13 -0.78 -31.60
N LEU A 579 1.92 -1.72 -31.13
CA LEU A 579 2.27 -1.82 -29.70
C LEU A 579 3.73 -1.46 -29.41
N GLY A 580 4.59 -1.45 -30.44
CA GLY A 580 6.02 -1.22 -30.31
C GLY A 580 6.79 -2.52 -30.05
N VAL A 581 7.96 -2.41 -29.44
CA VAL A 581 8.80 -3.56 -29.12
C VAL A 581 8.13 -4.48 -28.09
N ARG A 582 8.41 -5.75 -28.16
CA ARG A 582 7.97 -6.74 -27.17
C ARG A 582 8.48 -6.35 -25.79
N GLN A 583 7.64 -6.42 -24.79
CA GLN A 583 7.95 -6.04 -23.41
C GLN A 583 8.36 -7.23 -22.55
N PHE A 584 7.91 -8.42 -22.91
CA PHE A 584 8.16 -9.65 -22.19
C PHE A 584 8.62 -10.74 -23.14
N ASP A 585 9.45 -11.64 -22.61
CA ASP A 585 9.82 -12.87 -23.30
C ASP A 585 8.89 -14.00 -22.86
N PHE A 586 8.50 -14.83 -23.83
CA PHE A 586 7.68 -16.02 -23.59
C PHE A 586 8.55 -17.28 -23.74
N GLY A 587 8.41 -18.22 -22.78
CA GLY A 587 9.18 -19.46 -22.83
C GLY A 587 10.61 -19.28 -22.30
N VAL A 588 10.75 -18.64 -21.15
CA VAL A 588 12.03 -18.32 -20.49
C VAL A 588 12.66 -19.55 -19.80
N ALA A 589 12.06 -20.76 -19.91
CA ALA A 589 12.76 -21.95 -19.48
C ALA A 589 14.08 -22.06 -20.29
N GLU A 590 15.19 -22.07 -19.58
CA GLU A 590 16.50 -22.22 -20.22
C GLU A 590 16.55 -23.49 -21.04
N LYS A 591 17.33 -23.49 -22.10
CA LYS A 591 17.41 -24.62 -23.03
C LYS A 591 18.42 -25.67 -22.61
N GLU A 592 19.30 -25.33 -21.69
CA GLU A 592 20.42 -26.18 -21.27
C GLU A 592 20.32 -26.48 -19.77
N ASN A 593 20.64 -27.72 -19.42
CA ASN A 593 20.71 -28.15 -18.05
C ASN A 593 21.97 -27.55 -17.40
N GLN A 594 21.79 -26.94 -16.21
CA GLN A 594 22.89 -26.23 -15.55
C GLN A 594 23.08 -26.73 -14.11
N VAL A 595 24.33 -26.65 -13.63
CA VAL A 595 24.64 -26.94 -12.23
C VAL A 595 24.26 -25.73 -11.36
N GLY A 596 23.50 -25.99 -10.31
CA GLY A 596 23.14 -24.97 -9.34
C GLY A 596 21.99 -24.06 -9.75
N GLN A 597 21.40 -24.26 -10.94
CA GLN A 597 20.26 -23.48 -11.39
C GLN A 597 18.98 -24.31 -11.39
N VAL A 598 17.94 -23.80 -10.73
CA VAL A 598 16.67 -24.50 -10.53
C VAL A 598 15.52 -23.55 -10.82
N VAL A 599 14.48 -24.06 -11.45
CA VAL A 599 13.23 -23.33 -11.67
C VAL A 599 12.22 -23.69 -10.59
N GLY A 600 11.94 -22.77 -9.70
CA GLY A 600 10.83 -22.84 -8.75
C GLY A 600 9.57 -22.18 -9.32
N LEU A 601 8.46 -22.35 -8.65
CA LEU A 601 7.19 -21.72 -8.99
C LEU A 601 6.73 -20.79 -7.86
N ALA A 602 6.58 -19.53 -8.19
CA ALA A 602 6.10 -18.50 -7.27
C ALA A 602 4.63 -18.13 -7.53
N TRP A 603 3.94 -17.73 -6.49
CA TRP A 603 2.65 -17.04 -6.56
C TRP A 603 2.86 -15.55 -6.32
N THR A 604 2.23 -14.71 -7.11
CA THR A 604 2.27 -13.26 -6.98
C THR A 604 0.85 -12.69 -7.09
N GLU A 605 0.64 -11.45 -6.66
CA GLU A 605 -0.65 -10.77 -6.81
C GLU A 605 -1.14 -10.65 -8.26
N VAL A 606 -0.24 -10.73 -9.22
CA VAL A 606 -0.55 -10.70 -10.66
C VAL A 606 -0.67 -12.08 -11.30
N GLY A 607 -0.55 -13.14 -10.49
CA GLY A 607 -0.64 -14.55 -10.93
C GLY A 607 0.59 -15.36 -10.54
N GLY A 608 0.76 -16.52 -11.17
CA GLY A 608 1.96 -17.35 -11.01
C GLY A 608 3.12 -16.86 -11.87
N ASP A 609 4.34 -17.13 -11.42
CA ASP A 609 5.57 -16.82 -12.12
C ASP A 609 6.63 -17.92 -11.97
N LEU A 610 7.60 -17.96 -12.90
CA LEU A 610 8.79 -18.78 -12.77
C LEU A 610 9.81 -18.08 -11.89
N LEU A 611 10.36 -18.80 -10.93
CA LEU A 611 11.36 -18.28 -10.00
C LEU A 611 12.67 -19.03 -10.27
N THR A 612 13.60 -18.39 -10.96
CA THR A 612 14.95 -18.93 -11.11
C THR A 612 15.70 -18.82 -9.80
N ILE A 613 16.28 -19.87 -9.34
CA ILE A 613 17.12 -19.95 -8.15
C ILE A 613 18.51 -20.41 -8.60
N GLU A 614 19.49 -19.59 -8.33
CA GLU A 614 20.90 -19.85 -8.63
C GLU A 614 21.65 -20.13 -7.35
N SER A 615 22.51 -21.14 -7.40
CA SER A 615 23.38 -21.48 -6.28
C SER A 615 24.80 -21.72 -6.79
N VAL A 616 25.78 -21.23 -6.05
CA VAL A 616 27.21 -21.41 -6.32
C VAL A 616 27.93 -21.71 -5.01
N ALA A 617 28.85 -22.69 -5.05
CA ALA A 617 29.75 -22.95 -3.93
C ALA A 617 31.11 -22.34 -4.24
N VAL A 618 31.65 -21.61 -3.29
CA VAL A 618 32.98 -20.98 -3.36
C VAL A 618 33.80 -21.41 -2.15
N PRO A 619 35.15 -21.45 -2.24
CA PRO A 619 35.96 -21.72 -1.08
C PRO A 619 35.68 -20.75 0.07
N GLY A 620 35.44 -21.26 1.27
CA GLY A 620 35.04 -20.45 2.41
C GLY A 620 35.13 -21.16 3.75
N LYS A 621 34.33 -20.75 4.70
CA LYS A 621 34.28 -21.27 6.09
C LYS A 621 32.91 -21.90 6.44
N GLY A 622 32.20 -22.35 5.48
CA GLY A 622 30.85 -22.94 5.68
C GLY A 622 29.75 -21.89 5.84
N GLY A 623 29.92 -20.67 5.35
CA GLY A 623 28.91 -19.62 5.38
C GLY A 623 27.79 -19.80 4.36
N ILE A 624 26.64 -19.09 4.57
CA ILE A 624 25.58 -18.95 3.57
C ILE A 624 25.43 -17.48 3.22
N ILE A 625 25.59 -17.17 1.94
CA ILE A 625 25.33 -15.84 1.38
C ILE A 625 23.99 -15.89 0.68
N ARG A 626 23.13 -14.91 0.93
CA ARG A 626 21.76 -14.84 0.40
C ARG A 626 21.57 -13.49 -0.27
N THR A 627 21.14 -13.51 -1.53
CA THR A 627 20.85 -12.28 -2.29
C THR A 627 19.57 -12.40 -3.09
N GLY A 628 18.91 -11.29 -3.44
CA GLY A 628 17.68 -11.25 -4.21
C GLY A 628 16.46 -10.69 -3.45
N THR A 629 16.67 -9.88 -2.40
CA THR A 629 15.61 -9.26 -1.58
C THR A 629 14.66 -10.30 -0.99
N LEU A 630 15.25 -11.25 -0.23
CA LEU A 630 14.52 -12.37 0.36
C LEU A 630 13.92 -11.97 1.72
N GLY A 631 12.66 -12.29 1.94
CA GLY A 631 11.99 -12.17 3.24
C GLY A 631 12.46 -13.22 4.25
N ASP A 632 12.00 -13.11 5.48
CA ASP A 632 12.51 -13.93 6.58
C ASP A 632 12.08 -15.39 6.47
N VAL A 633 10.85 -15.68 6.01
CA VAL A 633 10.38 -17.05 5.78
C VAL A 633 11.22 -17.77 4.72
N MET A 634 11.62 -17.06 3.67
CA MET A 634 12.47 -17.63 2.62
C MET A 634 13.91 -17.86 3.12
N LYS A 635 14.43 -17.00 3.99
CA LYS A 635 15.72 -17.21 4.64
C LYS A 635 15.71 -18.44 5.54
N GLU A 636 14.66 -18.66 6.32
CA GLU A 636 14.47 -19.86 7.14
C GLU A 636 14.37 -21.12 6.27
N SER A 637 13.69 -21.05 5.12
CA SER A 637 13.62 -22.15 4.16
C SER A 637 15.00 -22.53 3.61
N ILE A 638 15.91 -21.57 3.42
CA ILE A 638 17.28 -21.82 3.01
C ILE A 638 18.06 -22.58 4.10
N GLU A 639 17.89 -22.21 5.38
CA GLU A 639 18.51 -22.91 6.50
C GLU A 639 17.97 -24.35 6.65
N ALA A 640 16.67 -24.52 6.51
CA ALA A 640 16.04 -25.85 6.50
C ALA A 640 16.59 -26.71 5.35
N ALA A 641 16.63 -26.17 4.14
CA ALA A 641 17.19 -26.83 2.96
C ALA A 641 18.64 -27.28 3.19
N ARG A 642 19.50 -26.40 3.73
CA ARG A 642 20.89 -26.75 4.08
C ARG A 642 20.96 -27.90 5.06
N THR A 643 20.14 -27.89 6.09
CA THR A 643 20.08 -28.97 7.09
C THR A 643 19.68 -30.28 6.45
N VAL A 644 18.70 -30.27 5.55
CA VAL A 644 18.27 -31.45 4.79
C VAL A 644 19.41 -32.02 3.93
N VAL A 645 20.12 -31.16 3.20
CA VAL A 645 21.27 -31.60 2.38
C VAL A 645 22.37 -32.19 3.26
N ARG A 646 22.70 -31.54 4.36
CA ARG A 646 23.73 -31.98 5.30
C ARG A 646 23.39 -33.32 5.95
N SER A 647 22.11 -33.52 6.33
CA SER A 647 21.63 -34.80 6.90
C SER A 647 21.70 -35.97 5.92
N ARG A 648 21.71 -35.71 4.62
CA ARG A 648 21.76 -36.70 3.53
C ARG A 648 23.12 -36.76 2.83
N ALA A 649 24.12 -36.07 3.33
CA ALA A 649 25.41 -35.92 2.68
C ALA A 649 26.01 -37.25 2.21
N LYS A 650 25.99 -38.29 3.06
CA LYS A 650 26.49 -39.63 2.74
C LYS A 650 25.77 -40.26 1.51
N LYS A 651 24.44 -40.17 1.49
CA LYS A 651 23.62 -40.67 0.38
C LYS A 651 23.82 -39.88 -0.91
N LEU A 652 24.13 -38.59 -0.79
CA LEU A 652 24.34 -37.69 -1.90
C LEU A 652 25.77 -37.67 -2.42
N GLY A 653 26.68 -38.41 -1.81
CA GLY A 653 28.08 -38.42 -2.22
C GLY A 653 28.87 -37.16 -1.82
N ILE A 654 28.33 -36.38 -0.87
CA ILE A 654 28.92 -35.12 -0.43
C ILE A 654 29.79 -35.38 0.82
N LYS A 655 31.05 -35.06 0.73
CA LYS A 655 31.98 -35.17 1.88
C LYS A 655 31.65 -34.15 2.96
N ALA A 656 31.77 -34.54 4.21
CA ALA A 656 31.43 -33.67 5.35
C ALA A 656 32.23 -32.36 5.39
N ASP A 657 33.49 -32.41 4.98
CA ASP A 657 34.42 -31.26 4.96
C ASP A 657 34.02 -30.18 3.92
N VAL A 658 33.25 -30.55 2.91
CA VAL A 658 32.75 -29.60 1.91
C VAL A 658 31.91 -28.52 2.56
N PHE A 659 31.08 -28.89 3.57
CA PHE A 659 30.22 -27.93 4.29
C PHE A 659 31.00 -26.94 5.19
N GLU A 660 32.22 -27.25 5.52
CA GLU A 660 33.09 -26.40 6.35
C GLU A 660 34.10 -25.59 5.52
N LYS A 661 34.45 -26.09 4.31
CA LYS A 661 35.44 -25.50 3.42
C LYS A 661 34.84 -24.70 2.28
N SER A 662 33.49 -24.71 2.14
CA SER A 662 32.81 -23.98 1.06
C SER A 662 31.69 -23.12 1.61
N ASP A 663 31.69 -21.86 1.23
CA ASP A 663 30.56 -20.98 1.39
C ASP A 663 29.58 -21.18 0.22
N ILE A 664 28.30 -21.27 0.50
CA ILE A 664 27.27 -21.37 -0.53
C ILE A 664 26.58 -20.02 -0.70
N HIS A 665 26.53 -19.55 -1.94
CA HIS A 665 25.81 -18.34 -2.29
C HIS A 665 24.54 -18.73 -3.03
N ILE A 666 23.39 -18.33 -2.48
CA ILE A 666 22.08 -18.54 -3.11
C ILE A 666 21.60 -17.17 -3.56
N HIS A 667 21.31 -17.06 -4.85
CA HIS A 667 20.79 -15.87 -5.49
C HIS A 667 19.44 -16.17 -6.11
N VAL A 668 18.47 -15.28 -5.88
CA VAL A 668 17.19 -15.28 -6.59
C VAL A 668 17.10 -13.99 -7.37
N PRO A 669 17.28 -14.02 -8.69
CA PRO A 669 17.27 -12.84 -9.55
C PRO A 669 16.02 -11.96 -9.39
N GLU A 670 16.02 -10.79 -10.04
CA GLU A 670 14.98 -9.74 -9.91
C GLU A 670 14.93 -9.11 -8.50
N GLY A 671 16.06 -8.60 -8.02
CA GLY A 671 16.20 -7.99 -6.68
C GLY A 671 15.27 -6.79 -6.41
N ALA A 672 14.68 -6.18 -7.45
CA ALA A 672 13.70 -5.10 -7.29
C ALA A 672 12.34 -5.57 -6.74
N THR A 673 12.05 -6.88 -6.81
CA THR A 673 10.80 -7.47 -6.31
C THR A 673 11.08 -8.24 -5.02
N PRO A 674 10.52 -7.84 -3.87
CA PRO A 674 10.62 -8.61 -2.64
C PRO A 674 10.02 -10.02 -2.82
N LYS A 675 10.70 -11.04 -2.30
CA LYS A 675 10.28 -12.44 -2.39
C LYS A 675 10.25 -13.03 -1.00
N ASP A 676 9.11 -13.61 -0.63
CA ASP A 676 8.97 -14.32 0.63
C ASP A 676 8.04 -15.52 0.50
N GLY A 677 8.25 -16.52 1.35
CA GLY A 677 7.40 -17.70 1.44
C GLY A 677 8.18 -19.02 1.50
N PRO A 678 7.56 -20.05 2.09
CA PRO A 678 8.23 -21.35 2.33
C PRO A 678 8.28 -22.25 1.08
N SER A 679 7.49 -21.96 0.04
CA SER A 679 7.26 -22.86 -1.10
C SER A 679 8.46 -23.05 -2.05
N ALA A 680 9.55 -22.32 -1.85
CA ALA A 680 10.80 -22.48 -2.59
C ALA A 680 11.78 -23.46 -1.94
N GLY A 681 11.48 -24.00 -0.76
CA GLY A 681 12.37 -24.86 0.02
C GLY A 681 12.87 -26.10 -0.74
N VAL A 682 11.99 -26.74 -1.49
CA VAL A 682 12.34 -27.90 -2.33
C VAL A 682 13.34 -27.50 -3.43
N ALA A 683 13.08 -26.39 -4.13
CA ALA A 683 13.94 -25.90 -5.20
C ALA A 683 15.31 -25.47 -4.66
N MET A 684 15.37 -24.83 -3.51
CA MET A 684 16.62 -24.46 -2.83
C MET A 684 17.42 -25.68 -2.40
N THR A 685 16.75 -26.70 -1.91
CA THR A 685 17.40 -27.98 -1.57
C THR A 685 18.05 -28.63 -2.80
N LEU A 686 17.33 -28.68 -3.91
CA LEU A 686 17.83 -29.21 -5.18
C LEU A 686 19.02 -28.38 -5.71
N ALA A 687 18.95 -27.06 -5.66
CA ALA A 687 20.02 -26.17 -6.09
C ALA A 687 21.31 -26.44 -5.30
N MET A 688 21.20 -26.58 -3.98
CA MET A 688 22.36 -26.92 -3.12
C MET A 688 22.92 -28.30 -3.44
N VAL A 689 22.05 -29.33 -3.61
CA VAL A 689 22.51 -30.69 -3.98
C VAL A 689 23.22 -30.67 -5.32
N SER A 690 22.67 -29.99 -6.32
CA SER A 690 23.27 -29.86 -7.65
C SER A 690 24.68 -29.27 -7.59
N VAL A 691 24.85 -28.16 -6.84
CA VAL A 691 26.16 -27.51 -6.68
C VAL A 691 27.17 -28.41 -5.97
N PHE A 692 26.78 -29.03 -4.86
CA PHE A 692 27.72 -29.85 -4.09
C PHE A 692 28.06 -31.17 -4.77
N THR A 693 27.18 -31.71 -5.62
CA THR A 693 27.43 -32.96 -6.38
C THR A 693 27.97 -32.69 -7.78
N GLY A 694 27.93 -31.47 -8.28
CA GLY A 694 28.28 -31.10 -9.66
C GLY A 694 27.36 -31.72 -10.71
N ILE A 695 26.13 -32.12 -10.33
CA ILE A 695 25.16 -32.75 -11.23
C ILE A 695 24.21 -31.67 -11.75
N PRO A 696 24.08 -31.48 -13.08
CA PRO A 696 23.15 -30.51 -13.64
C PRO A 696 21.70 -30.81 -13.29
N VAL A 697 20.90 -29.76 -13.16
CA VAL A 697 19.45 -29.85 -13.01
C VAL A 697 18.80 -29.75 -14.39
N ARG A 698 17.76 -30.52 -14.61
CA ARG A 698 16.98 -30.48 -15.84
C ARG A 698 16.26 -29.16 -16.01
N ALA A 699 16.50 -28.48 -17.12
CA ALA A 699 15.92 -27.18 -17.46
C ALA A 699 14.41 -27.21 -17.72
N ASP A 700 13.88 -28.39 -18.11
CA ASP A 700 12.46 -28.61 -18.42
C ASP A 700 11.61 -28.99 -17.20
N VAL A 701 12.21 -29.00 -16.00
CA VAL A 701 11.56 -29.35 -14.73
C VAL A 701 11.42 -28.12 -13.84
N ALA A 702 10.22 -27.89 -13.34
CA ALA A 702 9.98 -26.89 -12.30
C ALA A 702 9.36 -27.56 -11.07
N MET A 703 9.46 -26.90 -9.92
CA MET A 703 8.97 -27.45 -8.67
C MET A 703 8.44 -26.40 -7.71
N THR A 704 7.62 -26.86 -6.78
CA THR A 704 7.16 -26.06 -5.64
C THR A 704 6.91 -26.98 -4.45
N GLY A 705 7.21 -26.50 -3.26
CA GLY A 705 7.00 -27.26 -2.01
C GLY A 705 7.78 -26.64 -0.86
N GLU A 706 7.18 -26.65 0.32
CA GLU A 706 7.89 -26.38 1.56
C GLU A 706 8.66 -27.64 1.97
N ILE A 707 9.84 -27.49 2.54
CA ILE A 707 10.71 -28.58 2.96
C ILE A 707 10.80 -28.66 4.47
N THR A 708 10.57 -29.84 5.05
CA THR A 708 10.83 -30.10 6.47
C THR A 708 12.27 -30.55 6.68
N LEU A 709 12.77 -30.48 7.91
CA LEU A 709 14.12 -30.97 8.26
C LEU A 709 14.33 -32.46 7.99
N ARG A 710 13.24 -33.24 7.89
CA ARG A 710 13.25 -34.67 7.51
C ARG A 710 13.27 -34.89 5.98
N GLY A 711 13.09 -33.82 5.19
CA GLY A 711 13.01 -33.87 3.74
C GLY A 711 11.61 -34.26 3.21
N GLU A 712 10.58 -34.16 4.03
CA GLU A 712 9.19 -34.26 3.58
C GLU A 712 8.77 -32.98 2.90
N VAL A 713 8.01 -33.09 1.82
CA VAL A 713 7.52 -31.98 1.00
C VAL A 713 6.09 -31.65 1.46
N LEU A 714 5.92 -30.47 2.04
CA LEU A 714 4.63 -30.01 2.57
C LEU A 714 3.82 -29.25 1.50
N PRO A 715 2.47 -29.21 1.67
CA PRO A 715 1.57 -28.59 0.73
C PRO A 715 1.75 -27.05 0.66
N ILE A 716 1.40 -26.50 -0.49
CA ILE A 716 1.53 -25.06 -0.80
C ILE A 716 0.20 -24.47 -1.27
N GLY A 717 0.08 -23.16 -1.21
CA GLY A 717 -1.03 -22.43 -1.81
C GLY A 717 -0.77 -21.98 -3.25
N GLY A 718 -1.85 -21.65 -3.98
CA GLY A 718 -1.76 -21.06 -5.31
C GLY A 718 -1.28 -22.04 -6.40
N LEU A 719 -1.60 -23.33 -6.29
CA LEU A 719 -1.15 -24.35 -7.24
C LEU A 719 -1.62 -24.05 -8.66
N LYS A 720 -2.87 -23.57 -8.85
CA LYS A 720 -3.40 -23.26 -10.17
C LYS A 720 -2.55 -22.21 -10.88
N GLU A 721 -2.28 -21.11 -10.22
CA GLU A 721 -1.47 -20.00 -10.75
C GLU A 721 -0.04 -20.45 -11.07
N LYS A 722 0.55 -21.28 -10.22
CA LYS A 722 1.87 -21.85 -10.40
C LYS A 722 1.96 -22.77 -11.63
N LEU A 723 0.98 -23.66 -11.83
CA LEU A 723 0.93 -24.54 -13.01
C LEU A 723 0.67 -23.75 -14.31
N LEU A 724 -0.15 -22.69 -14.23
CA LEU A 724 -0.33 -21.77 -15.35
C LEU A 724 0.98 -21.06 -15.73
N ALA A 725 1.79 -20.68 -14.75
CA ALA A 725 3.10 -20.09 -15.00
C ALA A 725 4.07 -21.10 -15.63
N ALA A 726 4.13 -22.32 -15.11
CA ALA A 726 4.93 -23.39 -15.67
C ALA A 726 4.58 -23.67 -17.13
N HIS A 727 3.30 -23.77 -17.44
CA HIS A 727 2.83 -23.95 -18.82
C HIS A 727 3.24 -22.79 -19.73
N ARG A 728 3.06 -21.53 -19.26
CA ARG A 728 3.47 -20.33 -20.02
C ARG A 728 4.99 -20.29 -20.24
N GLY A 729 5.76 -20.69 -19.24
CA GLY A 729 7.20 -20.72 -19.28
C GLY A 729 7.79 -21.85 -20.15
N GLY A 730 6.96 -22.76 -20.67
CA GLY A 730 7.43 -23.87 -21.52
C GLY A 730 8.01 -25.05 -20.75
N ILE A 731 7.78 -25.13 -19.43
CA ILE A 731 8.12 -26.26 -18.58
C ILE A 731 7.34 -27.49 -19.03
N LYS A 732 7.97 -28.67 -18.99
CA LYS A 732 7.33 -29.94 -19.33
C LYS A 732 6.89 -30.70 -18.11
N THR A 733 7.75 -30.82 -17.10
CA THR A 733 7.50 -31.61 -15.91
C THR A 733 7.41 -30.68 -14.68
N VAL A 734 6.37 -30.83 -13.86
CA VAL A 734 6.18 -30.05 -12.64
C VAL A 734 6.06 -30.97 -11.44
N LEU A 735 6.94 -30.76 -10.45
CA LEU A 735 6.91 -31.49 -9.19
C LEU A 735 6.08 -30.72 -8.16
N ILE A 736 5.05 -31.37 -7.64
CA ILE A 736 4.13 -30.80 -6.67
C ILE A 736 4.07 -31.63 -5.39
N PRO A 737 3.75 -31.06 -4.23
CA PRO A 737 3.52 -31.86 -3.02
C PRO A 737 2.37 -32.86 -3.21
N GLU A 738 2.51 -34.07 -2.69
CA GLU A 738 1.49 -35.12 -2.78
C GLU A 738 0.13 -34.66 -2.23
N GLN A 739 0.13 -33.89 -1.16
CA GLN A 739 -1.10 -33.37 -0.55
C GLN A 739 -1.84 -32.34 -1.42
N ASN A 740 -1.20 -31.77 -2.43
CA ASN A 740 -1.82 -30.85 -3.38
C ASN A 740 -2.47 -31.57 -4.58
N VAL A 741 -2.46 -32.88 -4.65
CA VAL A 741 -3.16 -33.67 -5.70
C VAL A 741 -4.65 -33.35 -5.73
N LYS A 742 -5.27 -33.11 -4.58
CA LYS A 742 -6.66 -32.67 -4.46
C LYS A 742 -6.95 -31.36 -5.21
N ASP A 743 -5.97 -30.46 -5.27
CA ASP A 743 -6.12 -29.15 -5.89
C ASP A 743 -6.08 -29.24 -7.42
N LEU A 744 -5.64 -30.39 -7.98
CA LEU A 744 -5.66 -30.64 -9.42
C LEU A 744 -7.08 -30.68 -10.00
N ALA A 745 -8.09 -30.93 -9.18
CA ALA A 745 -9.50 -30.83 -9.58
C ALA A 745 -9.91 -29.41 -10.04
N GLU A 746 -9.17 -28.39 -9.62
CA GLU A 746 -9.43 -26.99 -9.99
C GLU A 746 -8.65 -26.54 -11.23
N ILE A 747 -7.76 -27.37 -11.74
CA ILE A 747 -6.89 -27.05 -12.87
C ILE A 747 -7.61 -27.43 -14.19
N PRO A 748 -7.69 -26.51 -15.17
CA PRO A 748 -8.25 -26.81 -16.48
C PRO A 748 -7.53 -27.95 -17.19
N ASP A 749 -8.30 -28.82 -17.88
CA ASP A 749 -7.75 -30.01 -18.54
C ASP A 749 -6.74 -29.68 -19.65
N ASN A 750 -6.91 -28.55 -20.34
CA ASN A 750 -5.97 -28.10 -21.36
C ASN A 750 -4.57 -27.76 -20.80
N VAL A 751 -4.46 -27.48 -19.49
CA VAL A 751 -3.18 -27.28 -18.81
C VAL A 751 -2.64 -28.62 -18.27
N LYS A 752 -3.50 -29.41 -17.63
CA LYS A 752 -3.11 -30.75 -17.13
C LYS A 752 -2.54 -31.65 -18.24
N ASN A 753 -3.17 -31.61 -19.41
CA ASN A 753 -2.78 -32.49 -20.53
C ASN A 753 -1.46 -32.02 -21.22
N LYS A 754 -0.97 -30.82 -20.92
CA LYS A 754 0.28 -30.31 -21.51
C LYS A 754 1.47 -30.32 -20.54
N LEU A 755 1.22 -30.63 -19.29
CA LEU A 755 2.23 -30.70 -18.23
C LEU A 755 2.27 -32.13 -17.66
N GLU A 756 3.45 -32.68 -17.53
CA GLU A 756 3.66 -33.87 -16.71
C GLU A 756 3.71 -33.46 -15.24
N ILE A 757 2.60 -33.63 -14.50
CA ILE A 757 2.49 -33.24 -13.10
C ILE A 757 2.80 -34.47 -12.23
N VAL A 758 3.90 -34.38 -11.47
CA VAL A 758 4.38 -35.47 -10.64
C VAL A 758 4.23 -35.11 -9.15
N PRO A 759 3.34 -35.82 -8.42
CA PRO A 759 3.26 -35.70 -6.99
C PRO A 759 4.49 -36.29 -6.28
N VAL A 760 5.03 -35.52 -5.32
CA VAL A 760 6.20 -35.94 -4.55
C VAL A 760 5.94 -35.74 -3.06
N ARG A 761 6.31 -36.73 -2.24
CA ARG A 761 6.24 -36.67 -0.78
C ARG A 761 7.58 -36.39 -0.15
N TRP A 762 8.66 -36.89 -0.77
CA TRP A 762 10.01 -36.78 -0.24
C TRP A 762 10.95 -36.13 -1.23
N ILE A 763 11.92 -35.38 -0.71
CA ILE A 763 12.94 -34.70 -1.49
C ILE A 763 13.76 -35.72 -2.33
N ASP A 764 13.94 -36.92 -1.84
CA ASP A 764 14.69 -37.98 -2.56
C ASP A 764 14.08 -38.27 -3.94
N LYS A 765 12.75 -38.25 -4.06
CA LYS A 765 12.05 -38.41 -5.34
C LYS A 765 12.20 -37.20 -6.26
N VAL A 766 12.29 -35.98 -5.67
CA VAL A 766 12.59 -34.77 -6.43
C VAL A 766 13.98 -34.86 -7.05
N LEU A 767 14.98 -35.29 -6.28
CA LEU A 767 16.35 -35.44 -6.76
C LEU A 767 16.46 -36.44 -7.87
N GLU A 768 15.74 -37.59 -7.79
CA GLU A 768 15.71 -38.63 -8.82
C GLU A 768 15.18 -38.12 -10.17
N ILE A 769 14.18 -37.23 -10.16
CA ILE A 769 13.50 -36.76 -11.37
C ILE A 769 14.20 -35.53 -11.95
N ALA A 770 14.63 -34.60 -11.11
CA ALA A 770 15.10 -33.29 -11.52
C ALA A 770 16.61 -33.23 -11.82
N LEU A 771 17.42 -34.10 -11.27
CA LEU A 771 18.83 -34.21 -11.64
C LEU A 771 19.02 -35.05 -12.91
N GLU A 772 20.02 -34.72 -13.72
CA GLU A 772 20.32 -35.50 -14.94
C GLU A 772 20.75 -36.96 -14.63
N ARG A 773 21.35 -37.17 -13.46
CA ARG A 773 21.76 -38.49 -12.97
C ARG A 773 21.63 -38.54 -11.45
N ALA A 774 21.42 -39.72 -10.94
CA ALA A 774 21.39 -39.93 -9.48
C ALA A 774 22.77 -39.65 -8.84
N PRO A 775 22.83 -38.99 -7.68
CA PRO A 775 24.06 -38.89 -6.90
C PRO A 775 24.57 -40.27 -6.50
N VAL A 776 25.89 -40.49 -6.51
CA VAL A 776 26.52 -41.73 -6.07
C VAL A 776 26.83 -41.63 -4.58
N PRO A 777 26.28 -42.47 -3.71
CA PRO A 777 26.54 -42.45 -2.27
C PRO A 777 28.03 -42.66 -1.95
N LEU A 778 28.53 -42.05 -0.87
CA LEU A 778 29.86 -42.32 -0.36
C LEU A 778 29.93 -43.74 0.18
N THR A 779 31.04 -44.41 -0.11
CA THR A 779 31.37 -45.73 0.48
C THR A 779 31.77 -45.58 1.96
N ASP A 780 31.62 -46.63 2.75
CA ASP A 780 31.96 -46.60 4.18
C ASP A 780 33.45 -46.30 4.37
N GLU A 781 34.34 -46.68 3.45
CA GLU A 781 35.75 -46.36 3.45
C GLU A 781 36.04 -44.87 3.24
N GLU A 782 35.28 -44.20 2.36
CA GLU A 782 35.38 -42.76 2.10
C GLU A 782 34.87 -41.93 3.26
N VAL A 783 33.91 -42.43 4.02
CA VAL A 783 33.43 -41.78 5.27
C VAL A 783 34.46 -41.90 6.39
N ALA A 784 35.09 -43.08 6.53
CA ALA A 784 36.12 -43.35 7.57
C ALA A 784 37.41 -42.55 7.39
N VAL A 785 37.79 -42.24 6.14
CA VAL A 785 38.95 -41.35 5.84
C VAL A 785 38.77 -39.94 6.32
N VAL A 786 37.51 -39.42 6.27
CA VAL A 786 37.17 -38.04 6.72
C VAL A 786 37.20 -37.96 8.25
N ASP A 787 36.65 -38.96 8.95
CA ASP A 787 36.67 -39.03 10.42
C ASP A 787 38.10 -39.16 11.00
N THR A 788 38.99 -39.84 10.31
CA THR A 788 40.41 -39.96 10.72
C THR A 788 41.20 -38.66 10.45
N ALA A 789 40.79 -37.87 9.45
CA ALA A 789 41.45 -36.58 9.17
C ALA A 789 41.07 -35.47 10.19
N VAL A 790 39.90 -35.59 10.77
CA VAL A 790 39.41 -34.66 11.82
C VAL A 790 39.96 -35.02 13.20
N ALA A 791 40.39 -36.30 13.41
CA ALA A 791 40.85 -36.81 14.70
C ALA A 791 42.36 -36.68 14.94
N LYS A 792 43.13 -35.93 14.13
CA LYS A 792 44.53 -35.60 14.47
C LYS A 792 44.55 -34.41 15.41
N PRO A 793 44.90 -34.59 16.73
CA PRO A 793 45.14 -33.48 17.58
C PRO A 793 46.41 -32.74 17.10
N ALA A 794 46.38 -31.45 17.10
CA ALA A 794 47.60 -30.65 16.96
C ALA A 794 48.55 -31.05 18.06
N GLU A 795 49.74 -31.59 17.72
CA GLU A 795 50.83 -31.79 18.65
C GLU A 795 51.20 -30.43 19.25
N SER A 796 50.94 -30.30 20.54
CA SER A 796 51.38 -29.19 21.35
C SER A 796 52.89 -29.25 21.50
N ASN A 797 53.62 -28.50 20.72
CA ASN A 797 54.99 -28.10 21.05
C ASN A 797 54.93 -26.95 22.07
N ASP A 798 55.00 -27.34 23.31
CA ASP A 798 55.25 -26.44 24.42
C ASP A 798 56.78 -26.26 24.58
N PRO A 799 57.37 -25.09 24.61
CA PRO A 799 58.57 -24.86 25.29
C PRO A 799 58.46 -23.83 26.42
N THR A 800 58.68 -24.34 27.62
CA THR A 800 59.42 -23.69 28.73
C THR A 800 58.86 -22.40 29.32
N VAL A 801 58.36 -22.61 30.51
CA VAL A 801 58.31 -21.69 31.64
C VAL A 801 59.61 -20.96 31.80
N VAL A 802 59.63 -19.63 31.85
CA VAL A 802 60.58 -18.84 32.65
C VAL A 802 59.77 -17.85 33.49
N LYS A 803 59.94 -17.99 34.82
CA LYS A 803 59.47 -17.02 35.82
C LYS A 803 60.25 -15.71 35.68
N HIS A 804 59.65 -14.60 35.72
CA HIS A 804 59.89 -13.52 36.68
C HIS A 804 58.67 -12.63 36.83
#